data_40d2db006d7cfdbc7e0400979329cc6e
#
_entry.id   40d2db006d7cfdbc7e0400979329cc6e
#
_cell.length_a   1.000
_cell.length_b   1.000
_cell.length_c   1.000
_cell.angle_alpha   90.00
_cell.angle_beta   90.00
_cell.angle_gamma   90.00
#
_symmetry.space_group_name_H-M   'P 1'
#
loop_
_entity.id
_entity.type
_entity.pdbx_description
1 polymer ?
#
loop_
_entity_poly.entity_id
_entity_poly.type
_entity_poly.pdbx_seq_one_letter_code
_entity_poly.pdbx_strand_id
1 'polypeptide(L)'
;MTYILFAIGLLGAGFVLSCAFGSMAEKKWPQQLQKIAYGVNGYLLLQGLLGKVHVLDNRGLDGYFLFLAFVCACIVLLSLIVRRIRSKYVSSCRMLRFAAGTIAVLAAAELLVFNFNAYHLWMGDYTETRLSLSNVKIENGDFVYDRGQDQLTIRGKGEVLLTYENLNQPVGTLTVDAILGERTKSADVIVDITDETHQEYRYNTVNMRLLKDAPRSHFTTCELSGKVGTFRVKFTLPEDNDSITVRNIVINRDIPFHFSLLRMGVFLTLILLGYGIVHSTLLRRPCYREKLFVRAGAAVITAVCCMGCVSLVWADTNRPIKEIFEREQGNQITRELVDAFEAGQVSLKTTVDPALLAMENPYDWSARSAENVSAQWDHVFYNGKYYSYYGIAPVVTLFLPYHLLTGKYFPTQFAVLLYGLIGVVFLTLTYLAFLRRFHRSLPCGMALGGLIVMQASSGIWYVVARTLFYEISIASGFACVAVGAYFLLTSNILSHGRISCPRMALGSLFLALAVLCRPTLAVYCIAAVVIILMGLSRAGKRPGVKLAAGKLRSRRIAYLAWGAVPMFLLACVQLWYNYARFDSPLDFGIQYSLTINDFTRSQFHLGFVFIGLYNYLLAPPKFTWTFPFFFTEFTNLNINGYYFSDVGNTAGIIYLALPVLCYLLAGKALKRLNKRDRIRWSIIIGLTCVLMPLVIICSIWESGYAIRYTADFSWPILIGALAIGFYLYRHTKNQTWRKVARICMGIAVPAALVLNFAHVYTFKFPDWVALEHYGVFNSLAELFTIF
;
A
#
# COMPACT_ATOMS: atom_id res chain seq x y z
N MET A 1 15.14 -5.79 -11.28
CA MET A 1 14.81 -4.39 -11.61
C MET A 1 15.22 -4.00 -13.01
N THR A 2 16.44 -4.26 -13.44
CA THR A 2 16.84 -4.18 -14.86
C THR A 2 15.77 -4.80 -15.75
N TYR A 3 15.11 -5.87 -15.30
CA TYR A 3 14.03 -6.57 -16.01
C TYR A 3 12.70 -5.82 -16.01
N ILE A 4 12.33 -5.10 -14.92
CA ILE A 4 11.12 -4.25 -14.91
C ILE A 4 11.31 -3.08 -15.88
N LEU A 5 12.49 -2.49 -15.86
CA LEU A 5 12.84 -1.39 -16.72
C LEU A 5 13.01 -1.84 -18.18
N PHE A 6 13.59 -3.02 -18.40
CA PHE A 6 13.63 -3.68 -19.69
C PHE A 6 12.21 -4.00 -20.22
N ALA A 7 11.31 -4.43 -19.32
CA ALA A 7 9.91 -4.67 -19.67
C ALA A 7 9.15 -3.39 -19.99
N ILE A 8 9.36 -2.31 -19.24
CA ILE A 8 8.79 -1.01 -19.55
C ILE A 8 9.35 -0.50 -20.89
N GLY A 9 10.64 -0.70 -21.16
CA GLY A 9 11.27 -0.44 -22.45
C GLY A 9 10.69 -1.28 -23.59
N LEU A 10 10.46 -2.59 -23.35
CA LEU A 10 9.81 -3.50 -24.31
C LEU A 10 8.33 -3.15 -24.52
N LEU A 11 7.61 -2.73 -23.45
CA LEU A 11 6.23 -2.23 -23.55
C LEU A 11 6.19 -0.95 -24.40
N GLY A 12 7.16 -0.04 -24.19
CA GLY A 12 7.32 1.18 -24.98
C GLY A 12 7.65 0.88 -26.43
N ALA A 13 8.63 0.03 -26.69
CA ALA A 13 8.99 -0.43 -28.02
C ALA A 13 7.83 -1.18 -28.69
N GLY A 14 7.14 -2.07 -27.99
CA GLY A 14 5.95 -2.79 -28.45
C GLY A 14 4.80 -1.84 -28.79
N PHE A 15 4.62 -0.76 -28.00
CA PHE A 15 3.64 0.28 -28.27
C PHE A 15 4.00 1.09 -29.51
N VAL A 16 5.25 1.55 -29.62
CA VAL A 16 5.76 2.29 -30.79
C VAL A 16 5.69 1.43 -32.05
N LEU A 17 6.12 0.16 -31.97
CA LEU A 17 6.01 -0.82 -33.05
C LEU A 17 4.54 -1.11 -33.42
N SER A 18 3.64 -1.27 -32.44
CA SER A 18 2.20 -1.44 -32.71
C SER A 18 1.59 -0.20 -33.38
N CYS A 19 2.09 0.98 -33.06
CA CYS A 19 1.69 2.22 -33.74
C CYS A 19 2.28 2.33 -35.15
N ALA A 20 3.51 1.88 -35.37
CA ALA A 20 4.18 1.85 -36.67
C ALA A 20 3.59 0.76 -37.58
N PHE A 21 3.44 -0.47 -37.08
CA PHE A 21 2.87 -1.62 -37.83
C PHE A 21 1.37 -1.52 -38.09
N GLY A 22 0.63 -0.73 -37.33
CA GLY A 22 -0.79 -0.54 -37.63
C GLY A 22 -1.03 0.20 -38.96
N SER A 23 0.00 0.83 -39.60
CA SER A 23 -0.12 1.35 -40.99
C SER A 23 -0.09 0.23 -42.04
N MET A 24 0.36 -0.96 -41.64
CA MET A 24 0.42 -2.16 -42.50
C MET A 24 -0.73 -3.16 -42.23
N ALA A 25 -1.82 -2.72 -41.60
CA ALA A 25 -2.87 -3.60 -41.04
C ALA A 25 -3.71 -4.37 -42.07
N GLU A 26 -3.48 -4.24 -43.36
CA GLU A 26 -4.15 -5.05 -44.41
C GLU A 26 -3.46 -6.37 -44.72
N LYS A 27 -2.29 -6.65 -44.11
CA LYS A 27 -1.53 -7.87 -44.33
C LYS A 27 -1.81 -8.93 -43.23
N LYS A 28 -1.90 -10.22 -43.63
CA LYS A 28 -2.12 -11.40 -42.74
C LYS A 28 -1.03 -11.62 -41.66
N TRP A 29 0.14 -10.98 -41.80
CA TRP A 29 1.31 -11.08 -40.91
C TRP A 29 1.06 -10.69 -39.42
N PRO A 30 0.34 -9.62 -39.13
CA PRO A 30 0.13 -9.23 -37.72
C PRO A 30 -0.68 -10.26 -36.92
N GLN A 31 -1.53 -11.05 -37.56
CA GLN A 31 -2.32 -12.10 -36.89
C GLN A 31 -1.49 -13.31 -36.53
N GLN A 32 -0.49 -13.66 -37.38
CA GLN A 32 0.43 -14.77 -37.12
C GLN A 32 1.40 -14.40 -35.98
N LEU A 33 1.95 -13.18 -35.95
CA LEU A 33 2.77 -12.69 -34.85
C LEU A 33 2.03 -12.68 -33.50
N GLN A 34 0.76 -12.35 -33.53
CA GLN A 34 -0.08 -12.36 -32.32
C GLN A 34 -0.30 -13.80 -31.81
N LYS A 35 -0.48 -14.79 -32.68
CA LYS A 35 -0.56 -16.20 -32.29
C LYS A 35 0.75 -16.72 -31.72
N ILE A 36 1.89 -16.33 -32.30
CA ILE A 36 3.21 -16.66 -31.80
C ILE A 36 3.41 -16.02 -30.39
N ALA A 37 3.03 -14.75 -30.21
CA ALA A 37 3.11 -14.07 -28.92
C ALA A 37 2.26 -14.76 -27.84
N TYR A 38 1.08 -15.30 -28.18
CA TYR A 38 0.29 -16.10 -27.25
C TYR A 38 0.97 -17.41 -26.88
N GLY A 39 1.59 -18.11 -27.87
CA GLY A 39 2.32 -19.34 -27.60
C GLY A 39 3.55 -19.12 -26.71
N VAL A 40 4.33 -18.09 -27.01
CA VAL A 40 5.49 -17.69 -26.18
C VAL A 40 5.06 -17.31 -24.77
N ASN A 41 3.98 -16.53 -24.63
CA ASN A 41 3.46 -16.15 -23.33
C ASN A 41 3.00 -17.37 -22.51
N GLY A 42 2.29 -18.30 -23.15
CA GLY A 42 1.86 -19.55 -22.51
C GLY A 42 3.03 -20.41 -22.06
N TYR A 43 4.07 -20.50 -22.87
CA TYR A 43 5.32 -21.21 -22.53
C TYR A 43 6.03 -20.58 -21.34
N LEU A 44 6.26 -19.26 -21.36
CA LEU A 44 6.90 -18.54 -20.27
C LEU A 44 6.12 -18.64 -18.95
N LEU A 45 4.80 -18.57 -19.02
CA LEU A 45 3.93 -18.72 -17.85
C LEU A 45 4.04 -20.13 -17.26
N LEU A 46 4.01 -21.16 -18.13
CA LEU A 46 4.13 -22.56 -17.72
C LEU A 46 5.50 -22.84 -17.07
N GLN A 47 6.58 -22.38 -17.68
CA GLN A 47 7.94 -22.51 -17.14
C GLN A 47 8.08 -21.84 -15.78
N GLY A 48 7.59 -20.62 -15.64
CA GLY A 48 7.65 -19.90 -14.38
C GLY A 48 6.80 -20.54 -13.27
N LEU A 49 5.61 -21.04 -13.59
CA LEU A 49 4.74 -21.72 -12.63
C LEU A 49 5.31 -23.07 -12.19
N LEU A 50 5.78 -23.90 -13.16
CA LEU A 50 6.36 -25.20 -12.85
C LEU A 50 7.66 -25.10 -12.06
N GLY A 51 8.46 -24.06 -12.32
CA GLY A 51 9.64 -23.75 -11.53
C GLY A 51 9.30 -23.36 -10.09
N LYS A 52 8.29 -22.48 -9.91
CA LYS A 52 7.85 -22.05 -8.57
C LYS A 52 7.30 -23.18 -7.69
N VAL A 53 6.71 -24.21 -8.28
CA VAL A 53 6.26 -25.41 -7.57
C VAL A 53 7.32 -26.53 -7.55
N HIS A 54 8.58 -26.22 -7.92
CA HIS A 54 9.72 -27.12 -7.91
C HIS A 54 9.54 -28.41 -8.77
N VAL A 55 8.69 -28.35 -9.79
CA VAL A 55 8.56 -29.42 -10.78
C VAL A 55 9.69 -29.36 -11.81
N LEU A 56 10.18 -28.13 -12.10
CA LEU A 56 11.32 -27.87 -12.97
C LEU A 56 12.41 -27.13 -12.21
N ASP A 57 13.66 -27.51 -12.41
CA ASP A 57 14.80 -26.75 -11.91
C ASP A 57 15.22 -25.69 -12.95
N ASN A 58 14.73 -24.48 -12.75
CA ASN A 58 15.05 -23.33 -13.59
C ASN A 58 16.23 -22.50 -13.06
N ARG A 59 17.04 -23.03 -12.13
CA ARG A 59 18.21 -22.35 -11.52
C ARG A 59 17.86 -20.96 -10.96
N GLY A 60 16.71 -20.80 -10.32
CA GLY A 60 16.23 -19.54 -9.75
C GLY A 60 15.66 -18.54 -10.76
N LEU A 61 15.50 -18.91 -12.02
CA LEU A 61 14.97 -18.03 -13.07
C LEU A 61 13.44 -17.99 -13.15
N ASP A 62 12.73 -18.68 -12.26
CA ASP A 62 11.26 -18.78 -12.29
C ASP A 62 10.57 -17.43 -12.23
N GLY A 63 11.08 -16.53 -11.38
CA GLY A 63 10.59 -15.15 -11.28
C GLY A 63 10.72 -14.39 -12.59
N TYR A 64 11.78 -14.65 -13.36
CA TYR A 64 12.01 -14.04 -14.67
C TYR A 64 11.03 -14.55 -15.71
N PHE A 65 10.75 -15.85 -15.73
CA PHE A 65 9.78 -16.42 -16.66
C PHE A 65 8.38 -15.90 -16.40
N LEU A 66 7.95 -15.83 -15.14
CA LEU A 66 6.65 -15.25 -14.76
C LEU A 66 6.57 -13.76 -15.12
N PHE A 67 7.66 -13.04 -14.88
CA PHE A 67 7.74 -11.63 -15.21
C PHE A 67 7.70 -11.40 -16.73
N LEU A 68 8.45 -12.15 -17.52
CA LEU A 68 8.41 -12.07 -18.99
C LEU A 68 7.03 -12.45 -19.53
N ALA A 69 6.38 -13.47 -18.96
CA ALA A 69 5.02 -13.84 -19.30
C ALA A 69 4.04 -12.69 -19.08
N PHE A 70 4.15 -12.01 -17.92
CA PHE A 70 3.34 -10.84 -17.61
C PHE A 70 3.58 -9.69 -18.59
N VAL A 71 4.84 -9.39 -18.91
CA VAL A 71 5.22 -8.36 -19.90
C VAL A 71 4.63 -8.68 -21.26
N CYS A 72 4.79 -9.92 -21.74
CA CYS A 72 4.22 -10.36 -23.00
C CYS A 72 2.69 -10.23 -23.01
N ALA A 73 2.01 -10.59 -21.92
CA ALA A 73 0.56 -10.42 -21.78
C ALA A 73 0.16 -8.94 -21.86
N CYS A 74 0.90 -8.06 -21.19
CA CYS A 74 0.69 -6.61 -21.24
C CYS A 74 0.91 -6.04 -22.65
N ILE A 75 1.96 -6.48 -23.36
CA ILE A 75 2.24 -6.06 -24.75
C ILE A 75 1.10 -6.49 -25.67
N VAL A 76 0.65 -7.74 -25.55
CA VAL A 76 -0.47 -8.27 -26.33
C VAL A 76 -1.74 -7.47 -26.06
N LEU A 77 -2.07 -7.23 -24.78
CA LEU A 77 -3.24 -6.46 -24.37
C LEU A 77 -3.15 -5.02 -24.89
N LEU A 78 -1.98 -4.38 -24.75
CA LEU A 78 -1.74 -3.03 -25.26
C LEU A 78 -1.88 -2.97 -26.79
N SER A 79 -1.37 -3.98 -27.50
CA SER A 79 -1.50 -4.08 -28.96
C SER A 79 -2.95 -4.21 -29.40
N LEU A 80 -3.77 -4.98 -28.66
CA LEU A 80 -5.22 -5.12 -28.89
C LEU A 80 -5.95 -3.80 -28.64
N ILE A 81 -5.61 -3.11 -27.54
CA ILE A 81 -6.16 -1.79 -27.19
C ILE A 81 -5.80 -0.77 -28.28
N VAL A 82 -4.52 -0.69 -28.66
CA VAL A 82 -4.03 0.22 -29.70
C VAL A 82 -4.69 -0.09 -31.05
N ARG A 83 -4.80 -1.36 -31.43
CA ARG A 83 -5.49 -1.76 -32.67
C ARG A 83 -6.96 -1.32 -32.69
N ARG A 84 -7.66 -1.43 -31.55
CA ARG A 84 -9.06 -1.01 -31.42
C ARG A 84 -9.24 0.51 -31.36
N ILE A 85 -8.29 1.22 -30.76
CA ILE A 85 -8.24 2.69 -30.73
C ILE A 85 -7.93 3.25 -32.12
N ARG A 86 -7.02 2.62 -32.85
CA ARG A 86 -6.50 3.09 -34.12
C ARG A 86 -7.47 2.96 -35.29
N SER A 87 -8.37 1.96 -35.23
CA SER A 87 -9.26 1.69 -36.40
C SER A 87 -10.12 2.87 -36.84
N LYS A 88 -10.09 4.02 -36.14
CA LYS A 88 -10.96 5.16 -36.48
C LYS A 88 -10.44 6.60 -36.26
N TYR A 89 -9.39 6.92 -35.44
CA TYR A 89 -9.35 8.28 -34.88
C TYR A 89 -7.98 8.96 -34.64
N VAL A 90 -6.84 8.40 -34.92
CA VAL A 90 -5.57 9.11 -34.77
C VAL A 90 -4.83 9.18 -36.10
N SER A 91 -4.63 10.39 -36.62
CA SER A 91 -3.73 10.56 -37.76
C SER A 91 -2.31 10.21 -37.29
N SER A 92 -1.70 9.21 -37.92
CA SER A 92 -0.33 8.74 -37.61
C SER A 92 0.68 9.87 -37.52
N CYS A 93 0.54 10.94 -38.32
CA CYS A 93 1.41 12.09 -38.33
C CYS A 93 1.36 12.93 -37.02
N ARG A 94 0.21 13.06 -36.35
CA ARG A 94 0.14 13.82 -35.07
C ARG A 94 0.85 13.13 -33.95
N MET A 95 0.69 11.80 -33.85
CA MET A 95 1.33 11.01 -32.82
C MET A 95 2.85 10.94 -33.02
N LEU A 96 3.32 10.82 -34.28
CA LEU A 96 4.76 10.84 -34.60
C LEU A 96 5.38 12.19 -34.24
N ARG A 97 4.72 13.32 -34.58
CA ARG A 97 5.21 14.67 -34.20
C ARG A 97 5.24 14.84 -32.69
N PHE A 98 4.23 14.35 -31.97
CA PHE A 98 4.20 14.40 -30.51
C PHE A 98 5.33 13.55 -29.93
N ALA A 99 5.53 12.33 -30.41
CA ALA A 99 6.62 11.45 -29.97
C ALA A 99 8.01 12.07 -30.24
N ALA A 100 8.24 12.62 -31.45
CA ALA A 100 9.49 13.28 -31.78
C ALA A 100 9.76 14.49 -30.89
N GLY A 101 8.75 15.35 -30.67
CA GLY A 101 8.85 16.48 -29.74
C GLY A 101 9.13 16.02 -28.30
N THR A 102 8.48 14.95 -27.85
CA THR A 102 8.72 14.38 -26.51
C THR A 102 10.14 13.85 -26.38
N ILE A 103 10.67 13.13 -27.39
CA ILE A 103 12.05 12.65 -27.43
C ILE A 103 13.03 13.82 -27.32
N ALA A 104 12.81 14.90 -28.10
CA ALA A 104 13.68 16.08 -28.03
C ALA A 104 13.67 16.75 -26.64
N VAL A 105 12.48 16.85 -26.01
CA VAL A 105 12.36 17.41 -24.65
C VAL A 105 13.04 16.52 -23.62
N LEU A 106 12.87 15.21 -23.73
CA LEU A 106 13.51 14.27 -22.81
C LEU A 106 15.03 14.25 -22.99
N ALA A 107 15.53 14.30 -24.22
CA ALA A 107 16.98 14.43 -24.48
C ALA A 107 17.53 15.73 -23.89
N ALA A 108 16.85 16.85 -24.06
CA ALA A 108 17.23 18.11 -23.42
C ALA A 108 17.19 18.03 -21.89
N ALA A 109 16.20 17.36 -21.33
CA ALA A 109 16.11 17.13 -19.89
C ALA A 109 17.28 16.25 -19.38
N GLU A 110 17.66 15.20 -20.14
CA GLU A 110 18.84 14.39 -19.81
C GLU A 110 20.11 15.24 -19.80
N LEU A 111 20.28 16.10 -20.79
CA LEU A 111 21.48 16.95 -20.90
C LEU A 111 21.50 18.04 -19.83
N LEU A 112 20.41 18.75 -19.61
CA LEU A 112 20.41 19.99 -18.82
C LEU A 112 19.97 19.83 -17.38
N VAL A 113 19.04 18.88 -17.12
CA VAL A 113 18.45 18.72 -15.79
C VAL A 113 19.08 17.52 -15.06
N PHE A 114 19.05 16.35 -15.68
CA PHE A 114 19.53 15.14 -15.01
C PHE A 114 21.05 15.04 -14.91
N ASN A 115 21.80 15.81 -15.65
CA ASN A 115 23.25 15.95 -15.55
C ASN A 115 23.68 17.34 -15.06
N PHE A 116 22.81 18.04 -14.35
CA PHE A 116 23.11 19.41 -13.86
C PHE A 116 24.37 19.45 -13.01
N ASN A 117 24.56 18.49 -12.14
CA ASN A 117 25.71 18.44 -11.23
C ASN A 117 27.04 18.15 -11.96
N ALA A 118 27.00 17.51 -13.14
CA ALA A 118 28.21 17.31 -13.96
C ALA A 118 28.83 18.63 -14.46
N TYR A 119 28.05 19.71 -14.46
CA TYR A 119 28.54 21.05 -14.87
C TYR A 119 28.95 21.93 -13.69
N HIS A 120 28.82 21.42 -12.44
CA HIS A 120 29.01 22.22 -11.22
C HIS A 120 30.41 22.88 -11.16
N LEU A 121 31.44 22.11 -11.47
CA LEU A 121 32.84 22.60 -11.42
C LEU A 121 33.17 23.56 -12.57
N TRP A 122 32.36 23.65 -13.62
CA TRP A 122 32.62 24.57 -14.76
C TRP A 122 32.36 26.04 -14.41
N MET A 123 31.68 26.29 -13.28
CA MET A 123 31.31 27.65 -12.87
C MET A 123 32.31 28.32 -11.92
N GLY A 124 33.42 27.64 -11.59
CA GLY A 124 34.42 28.16 -10.65
C GLY A 124 35.81 27.61 -10.88
N ASP A 125 36.79 28.23 -10.21
CA ASP A 125 38.19 27.78 -10.25
C ASP A 125 38.42 26.67 -9.22
N TYR A 126 38.15 25.45 -9.63
CA TYR A 126 38.31 24.27 -8.79
C TYR A 126 39.49 23.43 -9.26
N THR A 127 40.34 22.99 -8.31
CA THR A 127 41.49 22.12 -8.61
C THR A 127 41.21 20.76 -8.00
N GLU A 128 41.24 19.68 -8.81
CA GLU A 128 41.13 18.31 -8.29
C GLU A 128 42.26 18.02 -7.32
N THR A 129 41.95 17.64 -6.09
CA THR A 129 42.93 17.33 -5.04
C THR A 129 42.56 16.01 -4.38
N ARG A 130 43.55 15.09 -4.37
CA ARG A 130 43.43 13.85 -3.60
C ARG A 130 43.87 14.14 -2.18
N LEU A 131 42.98 13.87 -1.21
CA LEU A 131 43.28 13.98 0.22
C LEU A 131 44.04 12.73 0.68
N SER A 132 45.29 12.89 1.11
CA SER A 132 46.13 11.78 1.53
C SER A 132 45.65 11.19 2.86
N LEU A 133 45.56 9.86 2.93
CA LEU A 133 45.23 9.15 4.16
C LEU A 133 46.45 8.99 5.10
N SER A 134 47.65 9.19 4.58
CA SER A 134 48.92 9.09 5.38
C SER A 134 49.18 10.28 6.29
N ASN A 135 48.70 11.47 5.90
CA ASN A 135 48.98 12.74 6.59
C ASN A 135 47.72 13.35 7.25
N VAL A 136 46.73 12.52 7.52
CA VAL A 136 45.49 12.94 8.15
C VAL A 136 45.45 12.60 9.62
N LYS A 137 44.90 13.47 10.44
CA LYS A 137 44.63 13.19 11.85
C LYS A 137 43.39 12.31 11.93
N ILE A 138 43.52 11.05 12.38
CA ILE A 138 42.44 10.10 12.55
C ILE A 138 42.12 9.99 14.03
N GLU A 139 40.85 10.17 14.38
CA GLU A 139 40.36 10.14 15.76
C GLU A 139 39.14 9.24 15.84
N ASN A 140 38.94 8.60 17.00
CA ASN A 140 37.84 7.76 17.38
C ASN A 140 37.70 6.46 16.56
N GLY A 141 36.93 5.50 17.11
CA GLY A 141 36.57 4.24 16.47
C GLY A 141 37.67 3.22 16.27
N ASP A 142 37.33 2.08 15.68
CA ASP A 142 38.29 1.01 15.34
C ASP A 142 38.69 1.13 13.86
N PHE A 143 39.96 1.34 13.61
CA PHE A 143 40.49 1.48 12.26
C PHE A 143 41.86 0.87 12.11
N VAL A 144 42.18 0.43 10.91
CA VAL A 144 43.49 -0.05 10.48
C VAL A 144 43.91 0.71 9.22
N TYR A 145 45.09 1.41 9.31
CA TYR A 145 45.65 2.09 8.16
C TYR A 145 46.77 1.24 7.54
N ASP A 146 46.62 0.86 6.28
CA ASP A 146 47.64 0.17 5.48
C ASP A 146 48.49 1.20 4.72
N ARG A 147 49.74 1.36 5.21
CA ARG A 147 50.70 2.27 4.57
C ARG A 147 51.15 1.81 3.17
N GLY A 148 51.11 0.49 2.90
CA GLY A 148 51.60 -0.05 1.63
C GLY A 148 50.62 0.24 0.49
N GLN A 149 49.31 0.25 0.78
CA GLN A 149 48.25 0.47 -0.19
C GLN A 149 47.60 1.87 -0.07
N ASP A 150 47.98 2.67 0.92
CA ASP A 150 47.37 3.97 1.29
C ASP A 150 45.83 3.80 1.44
N GLN A 151 45.41 2.82 2.26
CA GLN A 151 44.01 2.46 2.50
C GLN A 151 43.70 2.49 3.98
N LEU A 152 42.49 2.98 4.30
CA LEU A 152 41.96 3.00 5.65
C LEU A 152 40.76 2.03 5.76
N THR A 153 40.92 1.01 6.60
CA THR A 153 39.81 0.08 6.92
C THR A 153 39.22 0.45 8.27
N ILE A 154 37.96 0.79 8.30
CA ILE A 154 37.15 1.10 9.49
C ILE A 154 36.28 -0.11 9.80
N ARG A 155 36.15 -0.49 11.08
CA ARG A 155 35.41 -1.67 11.54
C ARG A 155 34.55 -1.34 12.75
N GLY A 156 33.44 -2.08 12.84
CA GLY A 156 32.53 -2.01 13.96
C GLY A 156 31.66 -0.76 13.99
N LYS A 157 30.67 -0.80 14.86
CA LYS A 157 29.76 0.34 15.09
C LYS A 157 30.50 1.50 15.70
N GLY A 158 30.38 2.66 15.10
CA GLY A 158 31.01 3.89 15.64
C GLY A 158 31.32 4.92 14.59
N GLU A 159 31.98 5.95 15.04
CA GLU A 159 32.41 7.09 14.23
C GLU A 159 33.91 7.15 14.14
N VAL A 160 34.45 7.33 12.94
CA VAL A 160 35.86 7.62 12.69
C VAL A 160 35.95 8.98 12.01
N LEU A 161 36.83 9.85 12.57
CA LEU A 161 37.01 11.22 12.14
C LEU A 161 38.34 11.37 11.42
N LEU A 162 38.34 11.92 10.22
CA LEU A 162 39.54 12.29 9.46
C LEU A 162 39.54 13.81 9.33
N THR A 163 40.56 14.45 9.92
CA THR A 163 40.68 15.91 9.93
C THR A 163 41.86 16.36 9.06
N TYR A 164 41.56 17.13 8.01
CA TYR A 164 42.49 17.78 7.11
C TYR A 164 42.56 19.27 7.45
N GLU A 165 43.68 19.73 7.94
CA GLU A 165 43.90 21.13 8.30
C GLU A 165 44.57 21.89 7.15
N ASN A 166 44.36 23.22 7.11
CA ASN A 166 45.01 24.13 6.15
C ASN A 166 44.78 23.78 4.68
N LEU A 167 43.56 23.33 4.32
CA LEU A 167 43.18 22.95 2.95
C LEU A 167 43.30 24.17 2.00
N ASN A 168 42.85 25.35 2.43
CA ASN A 168 42.98 26.66 1.78
C ASN A 168 42.54 26.70 0.27
N GLN A 169 41.55 25.90 -0.10
CA GLN A 169 41.04 25.88 -1.47
C GLN A 169 39.49 25.73 -1.46
N PRO A 170 38.82 26.17 -2.54
CA PRO A 170 37.38 25.96 -2.68
C PRO A 170 37.08 24.47 -2.92
N VAL A 171 35.96 24.01 -2.36
CA VAL A 171 35.49 22.62 -2.49
C VAL A 171 34.11 22.63 -3.13
N GLY A 172 33.99 22.14 -4.36
CA GLY A 172 32.74 22.06 -5.12
C GLY A 172 32.15 20.66 -5.19
N THR A 173 32.99 19.60 -5.11
CA THR A 173 32.56 18.21 -5.10
C THR A 173 33.39 17.38 -4.13
N LEU A 174 32.77 16.32 -3.59
CA LEU A 174 33.42 15.30 -2.79
C LEU A 174 33.21 13.94 -3.44
N THR A 175 34.27 13.18 -3.63
CA THR A 175 34.22 11.78 -4.07
C THR A 175 34.93 10.91 -3.06
N VAL A 176 34.27 9.86 -2.57
CA VAL A 176 34.82 8.88 -1.65
C VAL A 176 34.88 7.52 -2.38
N ASP A 177 36.08 7.10 -2.73
CA ASP A 177 36.32 5.77 -3.29
C ASP A 177 36.49 4.77 -2.14
N ALA A 178 35.49 3.99 -1.87
CA ALA A 178 35.47 3.05 -0.75
C ALA A 178 34.79 1.73 -1.16
N ILE A 179 35.21 0.64 -0.53
CA ILE A 179 34.60 -0.68 -0.65
C ILE A 179 33.93 -1.01 0.67
N LEU A 180 32.63 -1.27 0.63
CA LEU A 180 31.87 -1.76 1.78
C LEU A 180 32.10 -3.27 1.93
N GLY A 181 32.25 -3.73 3.18
CA GLY A 181 32.40 -5.13 3.51
C GLY A 181 31.26 -6.01 3.05
N GLU A 182 31.43 -7.34 3.09
CA GLU A 182 30.40 -8.27 2.60
C GLU A 182 29.05 -8.09 3.28
N ARG A 183 29.04 -7.80 4.58
CA ARG A 183 27.82 -7.63 5.39
C ARG A 183 27.33 -6.19 5.43
N THR A 184 28.22 -5.22 5.18
CA THR A 184 27.92 -3.79 5.26
C THR A 184 27.11 -3.34 4.07
N LYS A 185 25.92 -2.81 4.33
CA LYS A 185 24.97 -2.32 3.32
C LYS A 185 25.17 -0.86 3.01
N SER A 186 25.49 -0.05 4.02
CA SER A 186 25.69 1.39 3.90
C SER A 186 26.69 1.90 4.92
N ALA A 187 27.26 3.08 4.65
CA ALA A 187 28.07 3.86 5.58
C ALA A 187 27.73 5.33 5.41
N ASP A 188 27.50 6.05 6.49
CA ASP A 188 27.25 7.49 6.44
C ASP A 188 28.58 8.24 6.42
N VAL A 189 28.66 9.25 5.54
CA VAL A 189 29.79 10.18 5.44
C VAL A 189 29.27 11.58 5.65
N ILE A 190 29.74 12.21 6.71
CA ILE A 190 29.34 13.55 7.12
C ILE A 190 30.58 14.45 7.10
N VAL A 191 30.44 15.66 6.61
CA VAL A 191 31.53 16.62 6.54
C VAL A 191 31.24 17.82 7.42
N ASP A 192 32.20 18.14 8.30
CA ASP A 192 32.27 19.39 9.08
C ASP A 192 33.40 20.26 8.53
N ILE A 193 33.18 21.55 8.41
CA ILE A 193 34.18 22.46 7.84
C ILE A 193 34.36 23.72 8.67
N THR A 194 35.51 24.36 8.43
CA THR A 194 35.69 25.81 8.63
C THR A 194 35.97 26.46 7.29
N ASP A 195 35.44 27.64 7.03
CA ASP A 195 35.66 28.40 5.79
C ASP A 195 35.96 29.88 6.08
N GLU A 196 36.15 30.68 5.03
CA GLU A 196 36.43 32.11 5.16
C GLU A 196 35.35 32.91 5.90
N THR A 197 34.12 32.38 5.95
CA THR A 197 32.99 33.02 6.64
C THR A 197 32.69 32.42 8.00
N HIS A 198 33.23 31.22 8.31
CA HIS A 198 33.03 30.50 9.57
C HIS A 198 34.34 30.01 10.14
N GLN A 199 34.83 30.70 11.17
CA GLN A 199 36.06 30.35 11.88
C GLN A 199 35.91 29.17 12.86
N GLU A 200 34.68 28.92 13.32
CA GLU A 200 34.31 27.74 14.07
C GLU A 200 33.69 26.66 13.15
N TYR A 201 33.69 25.40 13.60
CA TYR A 201 33.14 24.31 12.81
C TYR A 201 31.68 24.51 12.47
N ARG A 202 31.41 24.46 11.19
CA ARG A 202 30.06 24.27 10.67
C ARG A 202 29.80 22.79 10.48
N TYR A 203 28.92 22.24 11.35
CA TYR A 203 28.61 20.80 11.41
C TYR A 203 27.63 20.36 10.36
N ASN A 204 27.77 19.10 9.92
CA ASN A 204 26.89 18.45 8.97
C ASN A 204 26.66 19.23 7.67
N THR A 205 27.71 19.88 7.17
CA THR A 205 27.62 20.72 5.98
C THR A 205 27.38 19.90 4.72
N VAL A 206 27.95 18.70 4.64
CA VAL A 206 27.74 17.73 3.56
C VAL A 206 27.37 16.39 4.18
N ASN A 207 26.27 15.80 3.74
CA ASN A 207 25.81 14.49 4.15
C ASN A 207 25.68 13.59 2.93
N MET A 208 26.40 12.48 2.90
CA MET A 208 26.24 11.45 1.90
C MET A 208 26.18 10.07 2.56
N ARG A 209 25.48 9.15 1.94
CA ARG A 209 25.42 7.75 2.37
C ARG A 209 25.98 6.87 1.28
N LEU A 210 27.09 6.22 1.55
CA LEU A 210 27.68 5.24 0.66
C LEU A 210 26.83 3.96 0.70
N LEU A 211 26.47 3.46 -0.45
CA LEU A 211 25.66 2.24 -0.60
C LEU A 211 26.47 1.18 -1.37
N LYS A 212 26.34 -0.07 -0.93
CA LYS A 212 27.00 -1.21 -1.58
C LYS A 212 26.49 -1.34 -3.03
N ASP A 213 27.40 -1.57 -3.99
CA ASP A 213 27.11 -1.72 -5.42
C ASP A 213 26.36 -0.54 -6.06
N ALA A 214 26.43 0.65 -5.45
CA ALA A 214 25.85 1.89 -5.97
C ALA A 214 26.94 2.97 -6.16
N PRO A 215 27.69 2.94 -7.27
CA PRO A 215 28.80 3.87 -7.49
C PRO A 215 28.41 5.35 -7.38
N ARG A 216 27.14 5.67 -7.66
CA ARG A 216 26.62 7.04 -7.57
C ARG A 216 26.50 7.58 -6.15
N SER A 217 26.42 6.71 -5.17
CA SER A 217 26.41 7.11 -3.77
C SER A 217 27.78 7.59 -3.29
N HIS A 218 28.82 7.42 -4.11
CA HIS A 218 30.21 7.69 -3.76
C HIS A 218 30.67 9.11 -4.10
N PHE A 219 29.81 9.95 -4.66
CA PHE A 219 30.12 11.35 -4.92
C PHE A 219 28.93 12.26 -4.64
N THR A 220 29.23 13.52 -4.28
CA THR A 220 28.22 14.56 -4.05
C THR A 220 28.76 15.93 -4.40
N THR A 221 27.88 16.90 -4.66
CA THR A 221 28.22 18.32 -4.76
C THR A 221 28.35 18.93 -3.37
N CYS A 222 29.21 19.91 -3.25
CA CYS A 222 29.42 20.69 -2.04
C CYS A 222 29.13 22.16 -2.33
N GLU A 223 28.18 22.76 -1.63
CA GLU A 223 27.89 24.20 -1.78
C GLU A 223 28.51 24.96 -0.61
N LEU A 224 29.82 25.19 -0.69
CA LEU A 224 30.60 25.83 0.36
C LEU A 224 31.01 27.25 -0.03
N SER A 225 31.18 28.13 0.96
CA SER A 225 31.51 29.53 0.76
C SER A 225 33.02 29.78 0.79
N GLY A 226 33.59 30.18 -0.34
CA GLY A 226 35.01 30.55 -0.46
C GLY A 226 35.96 29.38 -0.21
N LYS A 227 37.13 29.66 0.37
CA LYS A 227 38.15 28.65 0.66
C LYS A 227 37.84 27.93 1.96
N VAL A 228 37.93 26.61 1.95
CA VAL A 228 37.80 25.76 3.14
C VAL A 228 39.12 25.69 3.87
N GLY A 229 39.10 26.02 5.15
CA GLY A 229 40.32 25.95 6.01
C GLY A 229 40.53 24.53 6.56
N THR A 230 39.64 24.06 7.37
CA THR A 230 39.61 22.68 7.90
C THR A 230 38.49 21.88 7.28
N PHE A 231 38.82 20.67 6.85
CA PHE A 231 37.87 19.73 6.24
C PHE A 231 37.88 18.43 7.03
N ARG A 232 36.82 18.18 7.79
CA ARG A 232 36.68 17.01 8.65
C ARG A 232 35.68 16.06 8.06
N VAL A 233 36.10 14.85 7.73
CA VAL A 233 35.25 13.77 7.20
C VAL A 233 34.97 12.75 8.31
N LYS A 234 33.73 12.56 8.60
CA LYS A 234 33.22 11.60 9.59
C LYS A 234 32.60 10.41 8.92
N PHE A 235 33.11 9.21 9.17
CA PHE A 235 32.51 7.94 8.74
C PHE A 235 31.74 7.32 9.89
N THR A 236 30.50 6.91 9.66
CA THR A 236 29.68 6.23 10.66
C THR A 236 29.15 4.90 10.09
N LEU A 237 29.42 3.82 10.83
CA LEU A 237 28.91 2.49 10.51
C LEU A 237 27.78 2.11 11.48
N PRO A 238 26.66 1.54 10.99
CA PRO A 238 25.46 1.29 11.81
C PRO A 238 25.57 0.05 12.71
N GLU A 239 26.35 -0.98 12.34
CA GLU A 239 26.39 -2.26 13.05
C GLU A 239 27.80 -2.69 13.44
N ASP A 240 27.92 -3.54 14.52
CA ASP A 240 29.22 -4.00 15.04
C ASP A 240 30.02 -4.87 14.06
N ASN A 241 29.34 -5.54 13.13
CA ASN A 241 29.97 -6.39 12.12
C ASN A 241 30.23 -5.69 10.80
N ASP A 242 29.96 -4.40 10.73
CA ASP A 242 30.18 -3.59 9.54
C ASP A 242 31.67 -3.26 9.34
N SER A 243 32.05 -3.09 8.09
CA SER A 243 33.37 -2.63 7.71
C SER A 243 33.36 -1.85 6.39
N ILE A 244 34.25 -0.87 6.30
CA ILE A 244 34.46 -0.11 5.07
C ILE A 244 35.96 0.09 4.84
N THR A 245 36.43 -0.10 3.61
CA THR A 245 37.80 0.20 3.23
C THR A 245 37.82 1.43 2.31
N VAL A 246 38.27 2.55 2.83
CA VAL A 246 38.43 3.82 2.09
C VAL A 246 39.75 3.77 1.35
N ARG A 247 39.69 3.92 0.02
CA ARG A 247 40.86 3.93 -0.88
C ARG A 247 41.33 5.34 -1.19
N ASN A 248 40.36 6.22 -1.49
CA ASN A 248 40.66 7.60 -1.84
C ASN A 248 39.53 8.53 -1.38
N ILE A 249 39.93 9.72 -0.94
CA ILE A 249 39.01 10.85 -0.79
C ILE A 249 39.51 11.93 -1.74
N VAL A 250 38.70 12.33 -2.67
CA VAL A 250 39.05 13.32 -3.71
C VAL A 250 38.02 14.43 -3.69
N ILE A 251 38.53 15.66 -3.60
CA ILE A 251 37.71 16.86 -3.74
C ILE A 251 37.91 17.47 -5.15
N ASN A 252 36.86 18.13 -5.63
CA ASN A 252 36.83 18.78 -6.93
C ASN A 252 37.08 17.83 -8.13
N ARG A 253 36.70 16.56 -7.98
CA ARG A 253 36.63 15.63 -9.11
C ARG A 253 35.36 15.85 -9.90
N ASP A 254 35.48 15.85 -11.21
CA ASP A 254 34.32 15.94 -12.11
C ASP A 254 33.33 14.82 -11.83
N ILE A 255 32.06 15.19 -11.67
CA ILE A 255 30.98 14.23 -11.56
C ILE A 255 30.73 13.60 -12.95
N PRO A 256 30.77 12.27 -13.06
CA PRO A 256 30.61 11.59 -14.35
C PRO A 256 29.30 11.93 -15.03
N PHE A 257 29.38 12.36 -16.29
CA PHE A 257 28.21 12.57 -17.12
C PHE A 257 27.51 11.22 -17.42
N HIS A 258 26.20 11.15 -17.16
CA HIS A 258 25.44 9.92 -17.34
C HIS A 258 24.14 10.13 -18.12
N PHE A 259 24.15 9.81 -19.39
CA PHE A 259 22.96 9.82 -20.25
C PHE A 259 22.19 8.49 -20.16
N SER A 260 21.02 8.51 -19.52
CA SER A 260 20.24 7.29 -19.30
C SER A 260 19.17 7.08 -20.37
N LEU A 261 19.50 6.24 -21.39
CA LEU A 261 18.52 5.80 -22.38
C LEU A 261 17.31 5.08 -21.75
N LEU A 262 17.54 4.40 -20.63
CA LEU A 262 16.50 3.70 -19.89
C LEU A 262 15.50 4.68 -19.27
N ARG A 263 15.97 5.72 -18.57
CA ARG A 263 15.14 6.78 -17.98
C ARG A 263 14.32 7.45 -19.09
N MET A 264 14.96 7.83 -20.18
CA MET A 264 14.32 8.44 -21.33
C MET A 264 13.24 7.51 -21.93
N GLY A 265 13.50 6.21 -22.06
CA GLY A 265 12.54 5.21 -22.54
C GLY A 265 11.34 5.04 -21.62
N VAL A 266 11.57 5.00 -20.31
CA VAL A 266 10.50 4.93 -19.30
C VAL A 266 9.60 6.16 -19.36
N PHE A 267 10.16 7.35 -19.32
CA PHE A 267 9.38 8.59 -19.37
C PHE A 267 8.66 8.77 -20.72
N LEU A 268 9.33 8.45 -21.83
CA LEU A 268 8.68 8.45 -23.14
C LEU A 268 7.47 7.52 -23.17
N THR A 269 7.61 6.31 -22.64
CA THR A 269 6.51 5.34 -22.57
C THR A 269 5.35 5.87 -21.71
N LEU A 270 5.63 6.41 -20.53
CA LEU A 270 4.60 6.97 -19.64
C LEU A 270 3.89 8.17 -20.29
N ILE A 271 4.63 9.07 -20.96
CA ILE A 271 4.07 10.24 -21.66
C ILE A 271 3.20 9.80 -22.84
N LEU A 272 3.67 8.83 -23.65
CA LEU A 272 2.91 8.32 -24.79
C LEU A 272 1.66 7.54 -24.34
N LEU A 273 1.73 6.80 -23.26
CA LEU A 273 0.56 6.17 -22.62
C LEU A 273 -0.43 7.24 -22.14
N GLY A 274 0.04 8.27 -21.46
CA GLY A 274 -0.77 9.41 -21.04
C GLY A 274 -1.44 10.11 -22.23
N TYR A 275 -0.70 10.34 -23.29
CA TYR A 275 -1.23 10.89 -24.54
C TYR A 275 -2.32 9.99 -25.13
N GLY A 276 -2.09 8.67 -25.20
CA GLY A 276 -3.06 7.70 -25.69
C GLY A 276 -4.33 7.67 -24.84
N ILE A 277 -4.20 7.74 -23.51
CA ILE A 277 -5.32 7.81 -22.56
C ILE A 277 -6.15 9.08 -22.80
N VAL A 278 -5.52 10.23 -22.89
CA VAL A 278 -6.20 11.53 -23.08
C VAL A 278 -6.93 11.58 -24.41
N HIS A 279 -6.34 11.03 -25.49
CA HIS A 279 -6.91 11.07 -26.84
C HIS A 279 -7.79 9.85 -27.17
N SER A 280 -7.91 8.88 -26.27
CA SER A 280 -8.73 7.69 -26.45
C SER A 280 -10.23 8.05 -26.55
N THR A 281 -10.83 7.70 -27.66
CA THR A 281 -12.28 7.78 -27.83
C THR A 281 -12.99 6.67 -27.09
N LEU A 282 -12.34 5.51 -26.91
CA LEU A 282 -12.87 4.35 -26.18
C LEU A 282 -13.09 4.70 -24.69
N LEU A 283 -12.14 5.38 -24.06
CA LEU A 283 -12.26 5.80 -22.67
C LEU A 283 -13.36 6.88 -22.47
N ARG A 284 -13.74 7.58 -23.51
CA ARG A 284 -14.84 8.57 -23.48
C ARG A 284 -16.21 7.95 -23.72
N ARG A 285 -16.28 6.70 -24.24
CA ARG A 285 -17.54 6.00 -24.49
C ARG A 285 -18.18 5.53 -23.17
N PRO A 286 -19.53 5.51 -23.11
CA PRO A 286 -20.23 5.07 -21.91
C PRO A 286 -20.06 3.55 -21.67
N CYS A 287 -19.94 3.16 -20.40
CA CYS A 287 -19.69 1.79 -19.95
C CYS A 287 -20.73 0.77 -20.48
N TYR A 288 -21.99 1.19 -20.67
CA TYR A 288 -23.04 0.27 -21.16
C TYR A 288 -22.81 -0.19 -22.60
N ARG A 289 -22.07 0.59 -23.41
CA ARG A 289 -21.70 0.23 -24.79
C ARG A 289 -20.46 -0.65 -24.85
N GLU A 290 -19.53 -0.47 -23.92
CA GLU A 290 -18.21 -1.11 -23.91
C GLU A 290 -18.06 -2.05 -22.69
N LYS A 291 -19.07 -2.89 -22.44
CA LYS A 291 -19.14 -3.76 -21.26
C LYS A 291 -17.94 -4.72 -21.14
N LEU A 292 -17.51 -5.29 -22.27
CA LEU A 292 -16.38 -6.22 -22.31
C LEU A 292 -15.08 -5.50 -21.94
N PHE A 293 -14.87 -4.31 -22.50
CA PHE A 293 -13.70 -3.49 -22.20
C PHE A 293 -13.61 -3.12 -20.71
N VAL A 294 -14.74 -2.68 -20.12
CA VAL A 294 -14.78 -2.34 -18.69
C VAL A 294 -14.54 -3.56 -17.81
N ARG A 295 -15.09 -4.73 -18.19
CA ARG A 295 -14.85 -5.97 -17.44
C ARG A 295 -13.39 -6.43 -17.55
N ALA A 296 -12.84 -6.42 -18.76
CA ALA A 296 -11.44 -6.78 -19.00
C ALA A 296 -10.49 -5.81 -18.28
N GLY A 297 -10.73 -4.50 -18.38
CA GLY A 297 -9.95 -3.51 -17.64
C GLY A 297 -10.02 -3.69 -16.11
N ALA A 298 -11.22 -3.96 -15.59
CA ALA A 298 -11.39 -4.24 -14.16
C ALA A 298 -10.68 -5.54 -13.74
N ALA A 299 -10.73 -6.59 -14.57
CA ALA A 299 -10.01 -7.84 -14.30
C ALA A 299 -8.50 -7.64 -14.27
N VAL A 300 -7.95 -6.84 -15.22
CA VAL A 300 -6.52 -6.50 -15.24
C VAL A 300 -6.14 -5.70 -14.00
N ILE A 301 -6.90 -4.66 -13.64
CA ILE A 301 -6.64 -3.88 -12.41
C ILE A 301 -6.63 -4.79 -11.19
N THR A 302 -7.63 -5.68 -11.07
CA THR A 302 -7.73 -6.63 -9.95
C THR A 302 -6.56 -7.60 -9.93
N ALA A 303 -6.17 -8.15 -11.09
CA ALA A 303 -5.02 -9.06 -11.20
C ALA A 303 -3.71 -8.37 -10.78
N VAL A 304 -3.49 -7.12 -11.21
CA VAL A 304 -2.32 -6.32 -10.79
C VAL A 304 -2.33 -6.09 -9.27
N CYS A 305 -3.50 -5.77 -8.70
CA CYS A 305 -3.62 -5.62 -7.25
C CYS A 305 -3.36 -6.94 -6.52
N CYS A 306 -3.90 -8.06 -7.00
CA CYS A 306 -3.64 -9.37 -6.42
C CYS A 306 -2.14 -9.75 -6.49
N MET A 307 -1.48 -9.49 -7.62
CA MET A 307 -0.04 -9.70 -7.75
C MET A 307 0.76 -8.80 -6.80
N GLY A 308 0.36 -7.54 -6.62
CA GLY A 308 0.97 -6.64 -5.64
C GLY A 308 0.86 -7.19 -4.21
N CYS A 309 -0.32 -7.68 -3.81
CA CYS A 309 -0.50 -8.34 -2.51
C CYS A 309 0.41 -9.58 -2.36
N VAL A 310 0.48 -10.43 -3.38
CA VAL A 310 1.38 -11.59 -3.39
C VAL A 310 2.83 -11.15 -3.25
N SER A 311 3.26 -10.12 -3.99
CA SER A 311 4.64 -9.63 -3.96
C SER A 311 5.04 -9.08 -2.59
N LEU A 312 4.13 -8.34 -1.92
CA LEU A 312 4.39 -7.81 -0.58
C LEU A 312 4.54 -8.93 0.47
N VAL A 313 3.69 -9.95 0.41
CA VAL A 313 3.79 -11.10 1.31
C VAL A 313 5.03 -11.93 1.00
N TRP A 314 5.36 -12.07 -0.29
CA TRP A 314 6.52 -12.86 -0.73
C TRP A 314 7.86 -12.21 -0.38
N ALA A 315 7.90 -10.89 -0.24
CA ALA A 315 9.12 -10.18 0.15
C ALA A 315 9.67 -10.61 1.52
N ASP A 316 8.81 -11.10 2.42
CA ASP A 316 9.22 -11.65 3.73
C ASP A 316 9.45 -13.16 3.70
N THR A 317 9.21 -13.81 2.56
CA THR A 317 9.21 -15.26 2.46
C THR A 317 10.57 -15.74 1.97
N ASN A 318 11.53 -15.91 2.88
CA ASN A 318 12.89 -16.37 2.59
C ASN A 318 13.02 -17.91 2.56
N ARG A 319 11.90 -18.65 2.56
CA ARG A 319 11.89 -20.12 2.68
C ARG A 319 10.98 -20.76 1.64
N PRO A 320 11.23 -22.02 1.25
CA PRO A 320 10.32 -22.78 0.40
C PRO A 320 8.93 -22.87 1.02
N ILE A 321 7.89 -22.73 0.19
CA ILE A 321 6.47 -22.78 0.65
C ILE A 321 6.21 -24.05 1.48
N LYS A 322 6.74 -25.21 1.04
CA LYS A 322 6.56 -26.48 1.73
C LYS A 322 7.02 -26.41 3.19
N GLU A 323 8.19 -25.85 3.45
CA GLU A 323 8.71 -25.68 4.82
C GLU A 323 7.83 -24.77 5.67
N ILE A 324 7.27 -23.71 5.08
CA ILE A 324 6.38 -22.77 5.82
C ILE A 324 5.12 -23.49 6.30
N PHE A 325 4.57 -24.39 5.47
CA PHE A 325 3.38 -25.19 5.84
C PHE A 325 3.70 -26.38 6.75
N GLU A 326 4.93 -26.84 6.80
CA GLU A 326 5.37 -27.96 7.65
C GLU A 326 5.94 -27.49 8.98
N ARG A 327 6.39 -26.23 9.05
CA ARG A 327 7.03 -25.71 10.25
C ARG A 327 5.99 -25.23 11.26
N GLU A 328 6.17 -25.65 12.49
CA GLU A 328 5.47 -25.10 13.62
C GLU A 328 5.89 -23.62 13.77
N GLN A 329 4.97 -22.71 13.48
CA GLN A 329 5.24 -21.28 13.64
C GLN A 329 4.95 -20.90 15.06
N GLY A 330 5.96 -20.53 15.81
CA GLY A 330 6.01 -19.86 17.10
C GLY A 330 4.74 -19.70 17.93
N ASN A 331 4.81 -19.02 19.00
CA ASN A 331 3.68 -18.77 19.88
C ASN A 331 2.70 -17.78 19.23
N GLN A 332 1.66 -18.30 18.57
CA GLN A 332 0.66 -17.48 17.92
C GLN A 332 -0.72 -17.74 18.51
N ILE A 333 -1.34 -16.68 18.98
CA ILE A 333 -2.63 -16.70 19.66
C ILE A 333 -3.74 -17.36 18.81
N THR A 334 -3.65 -17.32 17.49
CA THR A 334 -4.58 -17.98 16.57
C THR A 334 -4.44 -19.50 16.64
N ARG A 335 -3.21 -20.02 16.72
CA ARG A 335 -2.92 -21.46 16.89
C ARG A 335 -3.38 -21.94 18.25
N GLU A 336 -3.04 -21.21 19.31
CA GLU A 336 -3.45 -21.54 20.67
C GLU A 336 -4.98 -21.59 20.82
N LEU A 337 -5.68 -20.73 20.07
CA LEU A 337 -7.14 -20.75 20.05
C LEU A 337 -7.70 -21.96 19.28
N VAL A 338 -7.02 -22.47 18.24
CA VAL A 338 -7.36 -23.75 17.59
C VAL A 338 -7.23 -24.89 18.59
N ASP A 339 -6.10 -24.98 19.30
CA ASP A 339 -5.84 -26.02 20.31
C ASP A 339 -6.85 -25.98 21.47
N ALA A 340 -7.29 -24.78 21.86
CA ALA A 340 -8.32 -24.60 22.87
C ALA A 340 -9.67 -25.11 22.38
N PHE A 341 -10.07 -24.80 21.15
CA PHE A 341 -11.34 -25.24 20.58
C PHE A 341 -11.38 -26.75 20.35
N GLU A 342 -10.29 -27.38 19.97
CA GLU A 342 -10.18 -28.86 19.92
C GLU A 342 -10.35 -29.51 21.28
N ALA A 343 -9.91 -28.84 22.35
CA ALA A 343 -10.10 -29.29 23.71
C ALA A 343 -11.50 -28.97 24.28
N GLY A 344 -12.36 -28.32 23.47
CA GLY A 344 -13.72 -27.96 23.91
C GLY A 344 -13.78 -26.78 24.87
N GLN A 345 -12.75 -25.93 24.91
CA GLN A 345 -12.68 -24.78 25.82
C GLN A 345 -12.41 -23.49 25.06
N VAL A 346 -12.70 -22.34 25.68
CA VAL A 346 -12.45 -20.99 25.14
C VAL A 346 -11.21 -20.31 25.73
N SER A 347 -10.72 -20.80 26.88
CA SER A 347 -9.46 -20.38 27.48
C SER A 347 -8.28 -21.06 26.78
N LEU A 348 -7.19 -20.37 26.60
CA LEU A 348 -5.98 -20.93 25.99
C LEU A 348 -5.36 -21.99 26.91
N LYS A 349 -4.66 -22.98 26.34
CA LYS A 349 -3.99 -24.03 27.10
C LYS A 349 -2.66 -23.58 27.70
N THR A 350 -2.19 -22.40 27.35
CA THR A 350 -0.93 -21.82 27.82
C THR A 350 -0.93 -21.69 29.32
N THR A 351 0.09 -22.23 30.00
CA THR A 351 0.26 -22.17 31.43
C THR A 351 0.56 -20.73 31.88
N VAL A 352 -0.07 -20.32 32.96
CA VAL A 352 0.15 -19.03 33.59
C VAL A 352 1.31 -19.14 34.61
N ASP A 353 2.21 -18.14 34.57
CA ASP A 353 3.27 -18.00 35.56
C ASP A 353 2.66 -17.85 36.98
N PRO A 354 3.04 -18.64 37.98
CA PRO A 354 2.59 -18.44 39.34
C PRO A 354 2.89 -17.03 39.88
N ALA A 355 3.98 -16.41 39.47
CA ALA A 355 4.30 -15.05 39.85
C ALA A 355 3.26 -14.05 39.30
N LEU A 356 2.77 -14.24 38.07
CA LEU A 356 1.71 -13.41 37.50
C LEU A 356 0.38 -13.52 38.27
N LEU A 357 0.08 -14.73 38.78
CA LEU A 357 -1.12 -14.98 39.61
C LEU A 357 -1.02 -14.28 40.96
N ALA A 358 0.19 -14.10 41.49
CA ALA A 358 0.45 -13.50 42.80
C ALA A 358 0.53 -11.96 42.74
N MET A 359 0.62 -11.35 41.56
CA MET A 359 0.70 -9.90 41.43
C MET A 359 -0.60 -9.21 41.84
N GLU A 360 -0.50 -8.07 42.54
CA GLU A 360 -1.63 -7.22 42.87
C GLU A 360 -2.25 -6.59 41.58
N ASN A 361 -1.41 -6.13 40.66
CA ASN A 361 -1.83 -5.65 39.35
C ASN A 361 -1.04 -6.33 38.22
N PRO A 362 -1.55 -7.44 37.64
CA PRO A 362 -0.88 -8.14 36.56
C PRO A 362 -0.85 -7.36 35.26
N TYR A 363 -1.61 -6.27 35.13
CA TYR A 363 -1.66 -5.44 33.91
C TYR A 363 -0.58 -4.35 33.86
N ASP A 364 0.07 -4.05 34.99
CA ASP A 364 1.17 -3.11 35.04
C ASP A 364 2.44 -3.72 34.45
N TRP A 365 2.81 -3.25 33.25
CA TRP A 365 4.00 -3.71 32.55
C TRP A 365 5.29 -3.41 33.32
N SER A 366 5.35 -2.23 33.95
CA SER A 366 6.55 -1.81 34.70
C SER A 366 6.80 -2.71 35.89
N ALA A 367 5.74 -3.08 36.62
CA ALA A 367 5.82 -4.01 37.74
C ALA A 367 6.22 -5.42 37.26
N ARG A 368 5.59 -5.96 36.20
CA ARG A 368 5.98 -7.25 35.60
C ARG A 368 7.44 -7.27 35.18
N SER A 369 7.92 -6.17 34.55
CA SER A 369 9.29 -6.07 34.09
C SER A 369 10.30 -5.98 35.24
N ALA A 370 9.97 -5.21 36.30
CA ALA A 370 10.82 -5.05 37.47
C ALA A 370 10.97 -6.36 38.26
N GLU A 371 9.91 -7.15 38.38
CA GLU A 371 9.88 -8.43 39.07
C GLU A 371 10.26 -9.62 38.14
N ASN A 372 10.60 -9.34 36.89
CA ASN A 372 10.93 -10.34 35.85
C ASN A 372 9.88 -11.44 35.69
N VAL A 373 8.59 -11.07 35.79
CA VAL A 373 7.45 -11.97 35.66
C VAL A 373 7.19 -12.32 34.21
N SER A 374 7.12 -13.62 33.91
CA SER A 374 6.84 -14.09 32.55
C SER A 374 5.35 -13.93 32.22
N ALA A 375 5.04 -13.24 31.16
CA ALA A 375 3.68 -13.05 30.67
C ALA A 375 3.60 -13.13 29.15
N GLN A 376 2.51 -13.69 28.63
CA GLN A 376 2.31 -13.77 27.18
C GLN A 376 1.88 -12.41 26.63
N TRP A 377 2.68 -11.87 25.74
CA TRP A 377 2.42 -10.57 25.11
C TRP A 377 1.13 -10.60 24.28
N ASP A 378 0.32 -9.53 24.40
CA ASP A 378 -0.96 -9.38 23.67
C ASP A 378 -2.00 -10.50 23.92
N HIS A 379 -1.84 -11.26 24.99
CA HIS A 379 -2.84 -12.18 25.48
C HIS A 379 -3.71 -11.49 26.53
N VAL A 380 -4.97 -11.85 26.56
CA VAL A 380 -5.88 -11.43 27.64
C VAL A 380 -5.67 -12.33 28.84
N PHE A 381 -5.45 -11.73 29.98
CA PHE A 381 -5.37 -12.44 31.25
C PHE A 381 -6.61 -12.10 32.09
N TYR A 382 -7.45 -13.11 32.37
CA TYR A 382 -8.67 -12.94 33.15
C TYR A 382 -8.96 -14.14 33.99
N ASN A 383 -9.27 -13.94 35.29
CA ASN A 383 -9.55 -15.01 36.26
C ASN A 383 -8.51 -16.16 36.20
N GLY A 384 -7.22 -15.81 36.18
CA GLY A 384 -6.13 -16.78 36.23
C GLY A 384 -5.94 -17.62 34.97
N LYS A 385 -6.53 -17.22 33.85
CA LYS A 385 -6.40 -17.91 32.55
C LYS A 385 -6.08 -16.93 31.42
N TYR A 386 -5.42 -17.45 30.39
CA TYR A 386 -5.21 -16.71 29.15
C TYR A 386 -6.38 -16.90 28.18
N TYR A 387 -6.71 -15.82 27.47
CA TYR A 387 -7.71 -15.79 26.40
C TYR A 387 -7.21 -14.98 25.19
N SER A 388 -7.89 -15.17 24.06
CA SER A 388 -7.71 -14.30 22.88
C SER A 388 -8.81 -13.25 22.85
N TYR A 389 -8.47 -11.98 22.63
CA TYR A 389 -9.45 -10.92 22.32
C TYR A 389 -9.66 -10.73 20.81
N TYR A 390 -8.84 -11.41 20.00
CA TYR A 390 -9.00 -11.39 18.54
C TYR A 390 -10.26 -12.12 18.10
N GLY A 391 -10.81 -11.68 16.96
CA GLY A 391 -12.05 -12.24 16.45
C GLY A 391 -11.96 -13.73 16.07
N ILE A 392 -13.00 -14.47 16.38
CA ILE A 392 -13.06 -15.93 16.18
C ILE A 392 -13.36 -16.36 14.74
N ALA A 393 -13.91 -15.46 13.89
CA ALA A 393 -14.33 -15.85 12.56
C ALA A 393 -13.19 -16.43 11.71
N PRO A 394 -11.97 -15.87 11.65
CA PRO A 394 -10.85 -16.48 10.93
C PRO A 394 -10.51 -17.87 11.45
N VAL A 395 -10.54 -18.06 12.77
CA VAL A 395 -10.24 -19.36 13.40
C VAL A 395 -11.24 -20.40 12.95
N VAL A 396 -12.53 -20.13 13.08
CA VAL A 396 -13.60 -21.08 12.74
C VAL A 396 -13.73 -21.31 11.23
N THR A 397 -13.43 -20.30 10.40
CA THR A 397 -13.63 -20.42 8.93
C THR A 397 -12.39 -20.92 8.17
N LEU A 398 -11.19 -20.82 8.73
CA LEU A 398 -9.96 -21.20 8.05
C LEU A 398 -9.04 -22.07 8.91
N PHE A 399 -8.60 -21.58 10.07
CA PHE A 399 -7.52 -22.23 10.82
C PHE A 399 -7.94 -23.58 11.41
N LEU A 400 -9.06 -23.64 12.12
CA LEU A 400 -9.59 -24.87 12.72
C LEU A 400 -9.97 -25.94 11.65
N PRO A 401 -10.75 -25.62 10.59
CA PRO A 401 -11.02 -26.60 9.55
C PRO A 401 -9.77 -27.13 8.86
N TYR A 402 -8.78 -26.26 8.61
CA TYR A 402 -7.52 -26.68 8.01
C TYR A 402 -6.75 -27.63 8.95
N HIS A 403 -6.67 -27.30 10.24
CA HIS A 403 -6.00 -28.15 11.23
C HIS A 403 -6.67 -29.52 11.37
N LEU A 404 -7.99 -29.56 11.50
CA LEU A 404 -8.77 -30.80 11.56
C LEU A 404 -8.58 -31.70 10.33
N LEU A 405 -8.38 -31.11 9.14
CA LEU A 405 -8.21 -31.86 7.90
C LEU A 405 -6.77 -32.33 7.66
N THR A 406 -5.76 -31.58 8.11
CA THR A 406 -4.36 -31.78 7.75
C THR A 406 -3.44 -32.14 8.93
N GLY A 407 -3.88 -31.90 10.17
CA GLY A 407 -3.06 -31.95 11.37
C GLY A 407 -1.99 -30.84 11.45
N LYS A 408 -2.02 -29.85 10.55
CA LYS A 408 -1.05 -28.75 10.46
C LYS A 408 -1.72 -27.41 10.71
N TYR A 409 -0.95 -26.41 11.17
CA TYR A 409 -1.45 -25.05 11.33
C TYR A 409 -1.33 -24.27 10.03
N PHE A 410 -2.37 -23.52 9.66
CA PHE A 410 -2.34 -22.67 8.49
C PHE A 410 -1.42 -21.46 8.74
N PRO A 411 -0.46 -21.15 7.85
CA PRO A 411 0.47 -20.05 8.08
C PRO A 411 -0.22 -18.69 8.09
N THR A 412 0.11 -17.86 9.08
CA THR A 412 -0.45 -16.52 9.29
C THR A 412 -0.34 -15.63 8.05
N GLN A 413 0.83 -15.59 7.43
CA GLN A 413 1.08 -14.76 6.24
C GLN A 413 0.18 -15.14 5.06
N PHE A 414 -0.07 -16.42 4.85
CA PHE A 414 -0.96 -16.88 3.78
C PHE A 414 -2.44 -16.70 4.13
N ALA A 415 -2.80 -16.68 5.43
CA ALA A 415 -4.14 -16.33 5.85
C ALA A 415 -4.45 -14.85 5.57
N VAL A 416 -3.53 -13.95 5.91
CA VAL A 416 -3.64 -12.51 5.59
C VAL A 416 -3.73 -12.30 4.07
N LEU A 417 -2.88 -13.00 3.31
CA LEU A 417 -2.93 -12.96 1.84
C LEU A 417 -4.27 -13.44 1.29
N LEU A 418 -4.75 -14.60 1.73
CA LEU A 418 -6.01 -15.20 1.26
C LEU A 418 -7.19 -14.24 1.47
N TYR A 419 -7.34 -13.71 2.68
CA TYR A 419 -8.40 -12.75 2.98
C TYR A 419 -8.20 -11.43 2.23
N GLY A 420 -6.96 -10.95 2.09
CA GLY A 420 -6.63 -9.79 1.28
C GLY A 420 -7.06 -9.94 -0.18
N LEU A 421 -6.75 -11.08 -0.80
CA LEU A 421 -7.15 -11.41 -2.19
C LEU A 421 -8.68 -11.48 -2.33
N ILE A 422 -9.38 -12.15 -1.40
CA ILE A 422 -10.85 -12.18 -1.37
C ILE A 422 -11.40 -10.75 -1.31
N GLY A 423 -10.85 -9.92 -0.43
CA GLY A 423 -11.25 -8.54 -0.26
C GLY A 423 -11.07 -7.70 -1.52
N VAL A 424 -9.90 -7.75 -2.16
CA VAL A 424 -9.57 -7.05 -3.42
C VAL A 424 -10.54 -7.46 -4.55
N VAL A 425 -10.80 -8.75 -4.71
CA VAL A 425 -11.72 -9.27 -5.73
C VAL A 425 -13.15 -8.78 -5.46
N PHE A 426 -13.64 -8.92 -4.23
CA PHE A 426 -15.01 -8.52 -3.90
C PHE A 426 -15.19 -7.00 -3.86
N LEU A 427 -14.17 -6.23 -3.56
CA LEU A 427 -14.19 -4.78 -3.71
C LEU A 427 -14.39 -4.37 -5.18
N THR A 428 -13.67 -5.02 -6.11
CA THR A 428 -13.90 -4.83 -7.57
C THR A 428 -15.32 -5.22 -7.96
N LEU A 429 -15.82 -6.37 -7.51
CA LEU A 429 -17.16 -6.84 -7.82
C LEU A 429 -18.22 -5.89 -7.27
N THR A 430 -18.04 -5.37 -6.07
CA THR A 430 -18.92 -4.36 -5.43
C THR A 430 -18.93 -3.08 -6.26
N TYR A 431 -17.78 -2.59 -6.67
CA TYR A 431 -17.65 -1.40 -7.51
C TYR A 431 -18.31 -1.60 -8.89
N LEU A 432 -18.09 -2.72 -9.55
CA LEU A 432 -18.75 -3.03 -10.82
C LEU A 432 -20.28 -3.16 -10.67
N ALA A 433 -20.75 -3.73 -9.57
CA ALA A 433 -22.18 -3.79 -9.26
C ALA A 433 -22.77 -2.40 -9.02
N PHE A 434 -22.03 -1.52 -8.31
CA PHE A 434 -22.37 -0.11 -8.11
C PHE A 434 -22.48 0.63 -9.46
N LEU A 435 -21.48 0.53 -10.33
CA LEU A 435 -21.50 1.15 -11.65
C LEU A 435 -22.69 0.66 -12.50
N ARG A 436 -22.92 -0.65 -12.55
CA ARG A 436 -24.02 -1.24 -13.34
C ARG A 436 -25.39 -0.78 -12.88
N ARG A 437 -25.56 -0.53 -11.59
CA ARG A 437 -26.85 -0.13 -11.05
C ARG A 437 -27.10 1.37 -11.16
N PHE A 438 -26.11 2.18 -10.87
CA PHE A 438 -26.32 3.61 -10.67
C PHE A 438 -25.67 4.47 -11.75
N HIS A 439 -24.61 3.98 -12.41
CA HIS A 439 -23.74 4.82 -13.26
C HIS A 439 -23.43 4.20 -14.63
N ARG A 440 -24.37 3.48 -15.26
CA ARG A 440 -24.16 2.80 -16.55
C ARG A 440 -23.68 3.69 -17.70
N SER A 441 -24.06 4.97 -17.69
CA SER A 441 -23.71 5.94 -18.74
C SER A 441 -22.41 6.69 -18.47
N LEU A 442 -21.68 6.33 -17.40
CA LEU A 442 -20.39 6.91 -17.11
C LEU A 442 -19.37 6.54 -18.19
N PRO A 443 -18.45 7.44 -18.61
CA PRO A 443 -17.35 7.10 -19.50
C PRO A 443 -16.45 5.99 -18.93
N CYS A 444 -15.96 5.10 -19.80
CA CYS A 444 -15.09 3.98 -19.38
C CYS A 444 -13.86 4.45 -18.61
N GLY A 445 -13.22 5.56 -19.04
CA GLY A 445 -12.05 6.11 -18.33
C GLY A 445 -12.36 6.58 -16.91
N MET A 446 -13.51 7.22 -16.70
CA MET A 446 -13.95 7.63 -15.36
C MET A 446 -14.26 6.41 -14.48
N ALA A 447 -14.84 5.38 -15.06
CA ALA A 447 -15.18 4.15 -14.36
C ALA A 447 -13.92 3.36 -13.95
N LEU A 448 -13.00 3.16 -14.87
CA LEU A 448 -11.74 2.44 -14.57
C LEU A 448 -10.81 3.27 -13.68
N GLY A 449 -10.72 4.59 -13.88
CA GLY A 449 -9.97 5.49 -13.01
C GLY A 449 -10.48 5.47 -11.57
N GLY A 450 -11.82 5.50 -11.38
CA GLY A 450 -12.41 5.36 -10.05
C GLY A 450 -12.11 3.99 -9.39
N LEU A 451 -12.02 2.91 -10.17
CA LEU A 451 -11.61 1.60 -9.65
C LEU A 451 -10.14 1.59 -9.23
N ILE A 452 -9.25 2.18 -10.03
CA ILE A 452 -7.82 2.27 -9.69
C ILE A 452 -7.65 3.03 -8.37
N VAL A 453 -8.26 4.23 -8.24
CA VAL A 453 -8.17 5.01 -7.00
C VAL A 453 -8.75 4.22 -5.83
N MET A 454 -9.88 3.52 -6.01
CA MET A 454 -10.50 2.74 -4.94
C MET A 454 -9.63 1.58 -4.48
N GLN A 455 -8.99 0.86 -5.39
CA GLN A 455 -8.07 -0.22 -5.04
C GLN A 455 -6.77 0.31 -4.41
N ALA A 456 -6.18 1.36 -4.98
CA ALA A 456 -4.97 1.96 -4.45
C ALA A 456 -5.14 2.49 -3.02
N SER A 457 -6.31 3.11 -2.72
CA SER A 457 -6.58 3.76 -1.44
C SER A 457 -7.48 2.93 -0.51
N SER A 458 -7.59 1.62 -0.74
CA SER A 458 -8.47 0.74 0.06
C SER A 458 -7.95 0.47 1.47
N GLY A 459 -6.67 0.77 1.76
CA GLY A 459 -6.01 0.46 3.02
C GLY A 459 -5.52 -0.98 3.16
N ILE A 460 -5.95 -1.92 2.30
CA ILE A 460 -5.57 -3.34 2.37
C ILE A 460 -4.05 -3.54 2.19
N TRP A 461 -3.38 -2.64 1.50
CA TRP A 461 -1.96 -2.69 1.22
C TRP A 461 -1.10 -2.69 2.49
N TYR A 462 -1.49 -1.89 3.49
CA TYR A 462 -0.79 -1.83 4.78
C TYR A 462 -1.01 -3.10 5.61
N VAL A 463 -2.14 -3.76 5.42
CA VAL A 463 -2.47 -5.03 6.06
C VAL A 463 -1.63 -6.17 5.48
N VAL A 464 -1.55 -6.29 4.15
CA VAL A 464 -0.75 -7.34 3.49
C VAL A 464 0.76 -7.06 3.50
N ALA A 465 1.17 -5.81 3.75
CA ALA A 465 2.58 -5.45 3.90
C ALA A 465 3.17 -5.94 5.23
N ARG A 466 2.35 -6.17 6.25
CA ARG A 466 2.75 -6.65 7.59
C ARG A 466 1.94 -7.87 7.94
N THR A 467 2.48 -9.07 7.73
CA THR A 467 1.74 -10.33 7.83
C THR A 467 1.82 -10.97 9.22
N LEU A 468 1.45 -10.21 10.26
CA LEU A 468 1.38 -10.69 11.63
C LEU A 468 -0.05 -11.14 11.99
N PHE A 469 -0.21 -11.73 13.17
CA PHE A 469 -1.53 -12.18 13.66
C PHE A 469 -2.54 -11.03 13.86
N TYR A 470 -2.07 -9.79 14.10
CA TYR A 470 -2.92 -8.59 14.16
C TYR A 470 -3.69 -8.34 12.87
N GLU A 471 -3.03 -8.59 11.75
CA GLU A 471 -3.56 -8.31 10.42
C GLU A 471 -4.59 -9.35 9.96
N ILE A 472 -4.62 -10.55 10.57
CA ILE A 472 -5.62 -11.59 10.25
C ILE A 472 -7.04 -11.04 10.46
N SER A 473 -7.30 -10.42 11.62
CA SER A 473 -8.62 -9.91 11.96
C SER A 473 -9.04 -8.74 11.05
N ILE A 474 -8.08 -7.89 10.64
CA ILE A 474 -8.33 -6.76 9.74
C ILE A 474 -8.59 -7.25 8.31
N ALA A 475 -7.73 -8.15 7.78
CA ALA A 475 -7.89 -8.70 6.43
C ALA A 475 -9.19 -9.47 6.27
N SER A 476 -9.54 -10.33 7.26
CA SER A 476 -10.78 -11.09 7.25
C SER A 476 -12.01 -10.19 7.41
N GLY A 477 -11.94 -9.17 8.28
CA GLY A 477 -12.99 -8.16 8.43
C GLY A 477 -13.21 -7.38 7.12
N PHE A 478 -12.15 -6.89 6.49
CA PHE A 478 -12.20 -6.22 5.18
C PHE A 478 -12.85 -7.12 4.12
N ALA A 479 -12.43 -8.39 4.02
CA ALA A 479 -13.01 -9.36 3.09
C ALA A 479 -14.50 -9.55 3.34
N CYS A 480 -14.90 -9.78 4.59
CA CYS A 480 -16.30 -9.99 4.97
C CYS A 480 -17.17 -8.76 4.66
N VAL A 481 -16.70 -7.54 4.96
CA VAL A 481 -17.43 -6.31 4.63
C VAL A 481 -17.56 -6.14 3.11
N ALA A 482 -16.51 -6.40 2.33
CA ALA A 482 -16.55 -6.31 0.88
C ALA A 482 -17.53 -7.33 0.25
N VAL A 483 -17.51 -8.59 0.73
CA VAL A 483 -18.46 -9.66 0.32
C VAL A 483 -19.89 -9.29 0.71
N GLY A 484 -20.09 -8.84 1.95
CA GLY A 484 -21.39 -8.43 2.46
C GLY A 484 -21.99 -7.27 1.65
N ALA A 485 -21.19 -6.24 1.37
CA ALA A 485 -21.58 -5.11 0.52
C ALA A 485 -21.95 -5.54 -0.91
N TYR A 486 -21.18 -6.45 -1.51
CA TYR A 486 -21.49 -7.02 -2.83
C TYR A 486 -22.85 -7.69 -2.86
N PHE A 487 -23.14 -8.56 -1.90
CA PHE A 487 -24.41 -9.28 -1.84
C PHE A 487 -25.59 -8.35 -1.52
N LEU A 488 -25.44 -7.39 -0.59
CA LEU A 488 -26.47 -6.39 -0.33
C LEU A 488 -26.74 -5.54 -1.58
N LEU A 489 -25.71 -5.06 -2.25
CA LEU A 489 -25.83 -4.27 -3.44
C LEU A 489 -26.48 -5.07 -4.58
N THR A 490 -26.11 -6.35 -4.75
CA THR A 490 -26.66 -7.22 -5.79
C THR A 490 -28.03 -7.79 -5.46
N SER A 491 -28.51 -7.69 -4.21
CA SER A 491 -29.88 -8.07 -3.80
C SER A 491 -30.98 -7.17 -4.36
N ASN A 492 -30.65 -6.05 -5.00
CA ASN A 492 -31.56 -5.00 -5.47
C ASN A 492 -32.26 -4.20 -4.36
N ILE A 493 -31.80 -4.30 -3.11
CA ILE A 493 -32.40 -3.55 -1.99
C ILE A 493 -32.28 -2.02 -2.19
N LEU A 494 -31.23 -1.57 -2.86
CA LEU A 494 -30.99 -0.15 -3.19
C LEU A 494 -31.52 0.28 -4.57
N SER A 495 -32.08 -0.61 -5.39
CA SER A 495 -32.54 -0.34 -6.74
C SER A 495 -34.03 -0.65 -6.91
N HIS A 496 -34.63 -0.31 -8.05
CA HIS A 496 -36.07 -0.50 -8.28
C HIS A 496 -36.51 -1.94 -8.61
N GLY A 497 -35.56 -2.88 -8.77
CA GLY A 497 -35.83 -4.28 -9.11
C GLY A 497 -36.46 -5.08 -7.95
N ARG A 498 -36.90 -6.33 -8.28
CA ARG A 498 -37.32 -7.29 -7.25
C ARG A 498 -36.16 -7.57 -6.29
N ILE A 499 -36.43 -7.50 -4.98
CA ILE A 499 -35.44 -7.80 -3.96
C ILE A 499 -35.20 -9.32 -3.91
N SER A 500 -33.91 -9.72 -3.97
CA SER A 500 -33.47 -11.10 -3.79
C SER A 500 -33.17 -11.33 -2.31
N CYS A 501 -34.10 -12.02 -1.61
CA CYS A 501 -33.91 -12.33 -0.19
C CYS A 501 -32.67 -13.20 0.09
N PRO A 502 -32.35 -14.25 -0.71
CA PRO A 502 -31.13 -15.04 -0.47
C PRO A 502 -29.84 -14.21 -0.54
N ARG A 503 -29.72 -13.30 -1.54
CA ARG A 503 -28.56 -12.42 -1.61
C ARG A 503 -28.52 -11.44 -0.45
N MET A 504 -29.66 -10.93 -0.01
CA MET A 504 -29.76 -10.08 1.15
C MET A 504 -29.29 -10.82 2.41
N ALA A 505 -29.72 -12.07 2.59
CA ALA A 505 -29.29 -12.91 3.72
C ALA A 505 -27.77 -13.17 3.71
N LEU A 506 -27.20 -13.49 2.52
CA LEU A 506 -25.73 -13.62 2.40
C LEU A 506 -25.03 -12.31 2.74
N GLY A 507 -25.57 -11.17 2.31
CA GLY A 507 -25.02 -9.86 2.69
C GLY A 507 -25.05 -9.65 4.20
N SER A 508 -26.16 -9.97 4.85
CA SER A 508 -26.31 -9.90 6.30
C SER A 508 -25.37 -10.86 7.04
N LEU A 509 -25.22 -12.09 6.52
CA LEU A 509 -24.33 -13.10 7.08
C LEU A 509 -22.87 -12.63 7.10
N PHE A 510 -22.37 -12.15 5.95
CA PHE A 510 -20.98 -11.71 5.84
C PHE A 510 -20.69 -10.44 6.64
N LEU A 511 -21.65 -9.49 6.74
CA LEU A 511 -21.48 -8.34 7.63
C LEU A 511 -21.46 -8.75 9.11
N ALA A 512 -22.25 -9.72 9.50
CA ALA A 512 -22.22 -10.25 10.87
C ALA A 512 -20.94 -11.05 11.13
N LEU A 513 -20.42 -11.81 10.15
CA LEU A 513 -19.11 -12.46 10.25
C LEU A 513 -17.99 -11.42 10.41
N ALA A 514 -18.11 -10.25 9.79
CA ALA A 514 -17.13 -9.17 9.98
C ALA A 514 -17.06 -8.72 11.46
N VAL A 515 -18.17 -8.73 12.19
CA VAL A 515 -18.19 -8.45 13.65
C VAL A 515 -17.38 -9.48 14.42
N LEU A 516 -17.49 -10.77 14.04
CA LEU A 516 -16.71 -11.85 14.62
C LEU A 516 -15.23 -11.82 14.20
N CYS A 517 -14.87 -11.03 13.17
CA CYS A 517 -13.48 -10.69 12.86
C CYS A 517 -12.99 -9.51 13.72
N ARG A 518 -13.80 -8.43 13.77
CA ARG A 518 -13.52 -7.20 14.49
C ARG A 518 -14.81 -6.57 15.01
N PRO A 519 -14.98 -6.39 16.32
CA PRO A 519 -16.20 -5.81 16.90
C PRO A 519 -16.55 -4.41 16.37
N THR A 520 -15.55 -3.59 16.06
CA THR A 520 -15.74 -2.23 15.50
C THR A 520 -16.54 -2.21 14.19
N LEU A 521 -16.52 -3.32 13.44
CA LEU A 521 -17.27 -3.45 12.16
C LEU A 521 -18.79 -3.66 12.38
N ALA A 522 -19.27 -3.80 13.63
CA ALA A 522 -20.70 -3.87 13.95
C ALA A 522 -21.48 -2.65 13.44
N VAL A 523 -20.83 -1.50 13.29
CA VAL A 523 -21.44 -0.30 12.73
C VAL A 523 -22.01 -0.52 11.31
N TYR A 524 -21.39 -1.38 10.51
CA TYR A 524 -21.91 -1.73 9.18
C TYR A 524 -23.14 -2.64 9.24
N CYS A 525 -23.27 -3.46 10.28
CA CYS A 525 -24.52 -4.19 10.55
C CYS A 525 -25.66 -3.22 10.86
N ILE A 526 -25.41 -2.19 11.68
CA ILE A 526 -26.39 -1.14 12.00
C ILE A 526 -26.84 -0.44 10.70
N ALA A 527 -25.88 -0.05 9.85
CA ALA A 527 -26.17 0.54 8.55
C ALA A 527 -27.01 -0.39 7.66
N ALA A 528 -26.69 -1.68 7.62
CA ALA A 528 -27.43 -2.67 6.84
C ALA A 528 -28.84 -2.87 7.37
N VAL A 529 -29.08 -2.88 8.67
CA VAL A 529 -30.42 -2.95 9.28
C VAL A 529 -31.27 -1.77 8.83
N VAL A 530 -30.73 -0.55 8.86
CA VAL A 530 -31.46 0.65 8.38
C VAL A 530 -31.81 0.50 6.90
N ILE A 531 -30.88 0.03 6.06
CA ILE A 531 -31.12 -0.21 4.62
C ILE A 531 -32.21 -1.28 4.42
N ILE A 532 -32.18 -2.36 5.19
CA ILE A 532 -33.20 -3.42 5.15
C ILE A 532 -34.57 -2.87 5.53
N LEU A 533 -34.66 -2.08 6.62
CA LEU A 533 -35.93 -1.44 7.03
C LEU A 533 -36.44 -0.47 5.95
N MET A 534 -35.58 0.31 5.30
CA MET A 534 -35.98 1.16 4.16
C MET A 534 -36.53 0.35 2.98
N GLY A 535 -36.06 -0.89 2.77
CA GLY A 535 -36.54 -1.80 1.75
C GLY A 535 -37.91 -2.42 2.03
N LEU A 536 -38.39 -2.39 3.28
CA LEU A 536 -39.60 -3.07 3.74
C LEU A 536 -40.86 -2.61 3.00
N SER A 537 -40.96 -1.33 2.65
CA SER A 537 -42.08 -0.77 1.89
C SER A 537 -42.25 -1.40 0.51
N ARG A 538 -41.18 -1.94 -0.08
CA ARG A 538 -41.16 -2.62 -1.38
C ARG A 538 -41.21 -4.14 -1.27
N ALA A 539 -40.93 -4.66 -0.07
CA ALA A 539 -40.90 -6.09 0.18
C ALA A 539 -42.30 -6.73 -0.09
N GLY A 540 -42.31 -7.81 -0.83
CA GLY A 540 -43.52 -8.55 -1.19
C GLY A 540 -44.39 -7.94 -2.29
N LYS A 541 -44.17 -6.68 -2.68
CA LYS A 541 -44.92 -6.05 -3.79
C LYS A 541 -44.46 -6.61 -5.15
N ARG A 542 -45.41 -6.95 -6.00
CA ARG A 542 -45.17 -7.28 -7.43
C ARG A 542 -45.82 -6.21 -8.29
N PRO A 543 -45.16 -5.69 -9.32
CA PRO A 543 -45.78 -4.77 -10.26
C PRO A 543 -47.06 -5.41 -10.87
N GLY A 544 -48.18 -4.69 -10.86
CA GLY A 544 -49.43 -5.15 -11.44
C GLY A 544 -50.26 -6.17 -10.63
N VAL A 545 -49.77 -6.60 -9.44
CA VAL A 545 -50.50 -7.58 -8.62
C VAL A 545 -50.93 -6.94 -7.29
N LYS A 546 -52.25 -6.82 -7.06
CA LYS A 546 -52.81 -6.50 -5.74
C LYS A 546 -52.84 -7.78 -4.90
N LEU A 547 -52.09 -7.85 -3.82
CA LEU A 547 -52.03 -8.94 -2.87
C LEU A 547 -52.98 -8.67 -1.70
N ALA A 548 -53.66 -9.72 -1.21
CA ALA A 548 -54.42 -9.65 0.04
C ALA A 548 -53.50 -9.23 1.19
N ALA A 549 -54.03 -8.44 2.14
CA ALA A 549 -53.25 -7.87 3.24
C ALA A 549 -52.46 -8.90 4.07
N GLY A 550 -53.08 -10.05 4.35
CA GLY A 550 -52.42 -11.17 5.06
C GLY A 550 -51.22 -11.74 4.31
N LYS A 551 -51.35 -11.92 2.98
CA LYS A 551 -50.25 -12.44 2.13
C LYS A 551 -49.11 -11.44 1.98
N LEU A 552 -49.43 -10.13 1.99
CA LEU A 552 -48.41 -9.07 2.00
C LEU A 552 -47.65 -9.03 3.35
N ARG A 553 -48.36 -9.17 4.47
CA ARG A 553 -47.77 -9.24 5.82
C ARG A 553 -46.84 -10.42 5.95
N SER A 554 -47.26 -11.63 5.54
CA SER A 554 -46.38 -12.82 5.56
C SER A 554 -45.09 -12.62 4.75
N ARG A 555 -45.17 -12.04 3.54
CA ARG A 555 -43.99 -11.76 2.72
C ARG A 555 -43.06 -10.73 3.32
N ARG A 556 -43.58 -9.73 4.06
CA ARG A 556 -42.78 -8.75 4.77
C ARG A 556 -42.08 -9.38 5.97
N ILE A 557 -42.76 -10.26 6.71
CA ILE A 557 -42.16 -11.02 7.82
C ILE A 557 -41.04 -11.91 7.26
N ALA A 558 -41.30 -12.68 6.19
CA ALA A 558 -40.26 -13.49 5.55
C ALA A 558 -39.06 -12.64 5.07
N TYR A 559 -39.31 -11.47 4.48
CA TYR A 559 -38.26 -10.54 4.08
C TYR A 559 -37.39 -10.08 5.27
N LEU A 560 -38.03 -9.69 6.38
CA LEU A 560 -37.29 -9.30 7.60
C LEU A 560 -36.50 -10.48 8.18
N ALA A 561 -37.11 -11.68 8.19
CA ALA A 561 -36.43 -12.89 8.64
C ALA A 561 -35.14 -13.16 7.81
N TRP A 562 -35.25 -13.14 6.49
CA TRP A 562 -34.06 -13.29 5.63
C TRP A 562 -32.96 -12.26 5.87
N GLY A 563 -33.31 -11.05 6.25
CA GLY A 563 -32.34 -10.01 6.55
C GLY A 563 -31.76 -10.09 7.98
N ALA A 564 -32.61 -10.37 8.96
CA ALA A 564 -32.27 -10.28 10.38
C ALA A 564 -31.69 -11.58 10.97
N VAL A 565 -32.23 -12.76 10.56
CA VAL A 565 -31.85 -14.04 11.18
C VAL A 565 -30.33 -14.31 11.10
N PRO A 566 -29.65 -14.13 9.94
CA PRO A 566 -28.22 -14.37 9.91
C PRO A 566 -27.43 -13.45 10.86
N MET A 567 -27.82 -12.18 10.96
CA MET A 567 -27.18 -11.22 11.89
C MET A 567 -27.48 -11.60 13.35
N PHE A 568 -28.72 -11.95 13.66
CA PHE A 568 -29.13 -12.33 15.01
C PHE A 568 -28.39 -13.57 15.50
N LEU A 569 -28.30 -14.62 14.67
CA LEU A 569 -27.61 -15.86 15.05
C LEU A 569 -26.14 -15.61 15.34
N LEU A 570 -25.44 -14.86 14.50
CA LEU A 570 -24.02 -14.55 14.73
C LEU A 570 -23.82 -13.56 15.88
N ALA A 571 -24.76 -12.65 16.12
CA ALA A 571 -24.74 -11.83 17.33
C ALA A 571 -24.87 -12.68 18.59
N CYS A 572 -25.78 -13.66 18.60
CA CYS A 572 -25.88 -14.61 19.71
C CYS A 572 -24.58 -15.39 19.93
N VAL A 573 -23.92 -15.84 18.86
CA VAL A 573 -22.61 -16.49 18.94
C VAL A 573 -21.58 -15.56 19.58
N GLN A 574 -21.50 -14.29 19.16
CA GLN A 574 -20.56 -13.33 19.72
C GLN A 574 -20.83 -13.06 21.21
N LEU A 575 -22.10 -12.83 21.56
CA LEU A 575 -22.49 -12.57 22.94
C LEU A 575 -22.22 -13.78 23.86
N TRP A 576 -22.50 -14.98 23.37
CA TRP A 576 -22.17 -16.21 24.08
C TRP A 576 -20.66 -16.36 24.24
N TYR A 577 -19.86 -16.12 23.19
CA TYR A 577 -18.41 -16.23 23.23
C TYR A 577 -17.79 -15.22 24.21
N ASN A 578 -18.34 -14.01 24.27
CA ASN A 578 -17.91 -13.01 25.25
C ASN A 578 -18.23 -13.47 26.67
N TYR A 579 -19.47 -13.95 26.91
CA TYR A 579 -19.89 -14.44 28.21
C TYR A 579 -19.04 -15.63 28.69
N ALA A 580 -18.76 -16.57 27.78
CA ALA A 580 -17.96 -17.76 28.11
C ALA A 580 -16.49 -17.42 28.47
N ARG A 581 -15.97 -16.24 28.10
CA ARG A 581 -14.62 -15.80 28.44
C ARG A 581 -14.56 -14.86 29.63
N PHE A 582 -15.51 -13.93 29.72
CA PHE A 582 -15.41 -12.75 30.58
C PHE A 582 -16.64 -12.56 31.50
N ASP A 583 -17.49 -13.55 31.62
CA ASP A 583 -18.71 -13.53 32.43
C ASP A 583 -19.67 -12.37 32.09
N SER A 584 -19.43 -11.70 30.96
CA SER A 584 -20.25 -10.60 30.45
C SER A 584 -20.43 -10.69 28.92
N PRO A 585 -21.67 -10.62 28.42
CA PRO A 585 -21.91 -10.74 26.98
C PRO A 585 -21.40 -9.51 26.18
N LEU A 586 -21.20 -8.37 26.82
CA LEU A 586 -20.76 -7.13 26.16
C LEU A 586 -19.28 -6.80 26.40
N ASP A 587 -18.56 -7.62 27.13
CA ASP A 587 -17.13 -7.48 27.33
C ASP A 587 -16.34 -8.18 26.22
N PHE A 588 -15.49 -7.46 25.52
CA PHE A 588 -14.63 -7.99 24.46
C PHE A 588 -13.22 -8.31 24.94
N GLY A 589 -12.88 -7.99 26.18
CA GLY A 589 -11.67 -8.40 26.85
C GLY A 589 -10.43 -7.59 26.56
N ILE A 590 -10.46 -6.56 25.71
CA ILE A 590 -9.29 -5.77 25.36
C ILE A 590 -8.64 -5.10 26.57
N GLN A 591 -9.45 -4.72 27.56
CA GLN A 591 -8.99 -4.10 28.80
C GLN A 591 -8.10 -5.01 29.66
N TYR A 592 -8.21 -6.32 29.49
CA TYR A 592 -7.41 -7.31 30.22
C TYR A 592 -6.19 -7.79 29.43
N SER A 593 -5.83 -7.11 28.33
CA SER A 593 -4.68 -7.49 27.52
C SER A 593 -3.36 -7.09 28.16
N LEU A 594 -2.41 -8.04 28.15
CA LEU A 594 -1.08 -7.83 28.70
C LEU A 594 -0.16 -7.17 27.66
N THR A 595 -0.13 -5.84 27.73
CA THR A 595 0.69 -5.00 26.84
C THR A 595 1.59 -4.06 27.65
N ILE A 596 2.16 -3.05 27.01
CA ILE A 596 2.83 -1.94 27.72
C ILE A 596 1.83 -1.10 28.50
N ASN A 597 0.61 -0.94 27.99
CA ASN A 597 -0.41 -0.11 28.60
C ASN A 597 -1.31 -0.95 29.54
N ASP A 598 -1.60 -0.40 30.70
CA ASP A 598 -2.65 -0.93 31.59
C ASP A 598 -4.00 -0.35 31.16
N PHE A 599 -4.72 -1.08 30.32
CA PHE A 599 -6.03 -0.66 29.82
C PHE A 599 -7.14 -0.77 30.88
N THR A 600 -6.94 -1.43 32.02
CA THR A 600 -7.90 -1.45 33.11
C THR A 600 -8.04 -0.09 33.79
N ARG A 601 -7.01 0.76 33.65
CA ARG A 601 -6.95 2.14 34.18
C ARG A 601 -7.13 3.20 33.08
N SER A 602 -7.41 2.78 31.86
CA SER A 602 -7.54 3.68 30.72
C SER A 602 -8.75 4.63 30.88
N GLN A 603 -8.53 5.92 30.64
CA GLN A 603 -9.57 6.93 30.69
C GLN A 603 -9.76 7.55 29.32
N PHE A 604 -11.01 7.73 28.91
CA PHE A 604 -11.35 8.35 27.66
C PHE A 604 -10.92 9.83 27.63
N HIS A 605 -10.12 10.19 26.64
CA HIS A 605 -9.73 11.55 26.34
C HIS A 605 -10.16 11.96 24.95
N LEU A 606 -11.02 12.97 24.85
CA LEU A 606 -11.50 13.48 23.56
C LEU A 606 -10.38 13.96 22.64
N GLY A 607 -9.25 14.41 23.21
CA GLY A 607 -8.06 14.82 22.46
C GLY A 607 -7.54 13.73 21.54
N PHE A 608 -7.52 12.46 21.98
CA PHE A 608 -7.08 11.33 21.14
C PHE A 608 -7.99 11.11 19.93
N VAL A 609 -9.31 11.33 20.10
CA VAL A 609 -10.28 11.25 18.99
C VAL A 609 -9.96 12.29 17.92
N PHE A 610 -9.66 13.52 18.31
CA PHE A 610 -9.30 14.60 17.38
C PHE A 610 -7.97 14.33 16.67
N ILE A 611 -6.97 13.81 17.38
CA ILE A 611 -5.69 13.40 16.79
C ILE A 611 -5.91 12.28 15.76
N GLY A 612 -6.72 11.27 16.09
CA GLY A 612 -7.09 10.19 15.17
C GLY A 612 -7.82 10.73 13.93
N LEU A 613 -8.83 11.57 14.10
CA LEU A 613 -9.56 12.18 12.98
C LEU A 613 -8.62 13.00 12.07
N TYR A 614 -7.72 13.79 12.66
CA TYR A 614 -6.75 14.56 11.89
C TYR A 614 -5.83 13.64 11.07
N ASN A 615 -5.19 12.65 11.71
CA ASN A 615 -4.23 11.79 11.05
C ASN A 615 -4.88 10.93 9.96
N TYR A 616 -6.04 10.31 10.23
CA TYR A 616 -6.71 9.48 9.23
C TYR A 616 -7.35 10.27 8.07
N LEU A 617 -7.80 11.51 8.31
CA LEU A 617 -8.55 12.25 7.31
C LEU A 617 -7.75 13.36 6.64
N LEU A 618 -6.95 14.13 7.39
CA LEU A 618 -6.47 15.45 6.99
C LEU A 618 -4.95 15.62 6.98
N ALA A 619 -4.19 14.77 7.67
CA ALA A 619 -2.74 14.93 7.79
C ALA A 619 -2.06 14.99 6.43
N PRO A 620 -1.18 15.99 6.17
CA PRO A 620 -0.45 16.07 4.92
C PRO A 620 0.58 14.93 4.82
N PRO A 621 0.92 14.50 3.59
CA PRO A 621 1.99 13.52 3.39
C PRO A 621 3.33 14.10 3.82
N LYS A 622 4.16 13.29 4.44
CA LYS A 622 5.55 13.62 4.74
C LYS A 622 6.38 13.52 3.45
N PHE A 623 7.17 14.55 3.18
CA PHE A 623 7.94 14.68 1.95
C PHE A 623 9.45 14.61 2.23
N THR A 624 10.18 13.97 1.33
CA THR A 624 11.65 13.99 1.26
C THR A 624 12.12 14.26 -0.17
N TRP A 625 13.31 14.82 -0.32
CA TRP A 625 13.90 15.09 -1.64
C TRP A 625 14.44 13.83 -2.33
N THR A 626 14.56 12.73 -1.61
CA THR A 626 15.01 11.45 -2.15
C THR A 626 13.83 10.56 -2.54
N PHE A 627 14.00 9.71 -3.56
CA PHE A 627 13.00 8.69 -3.91
C PHE A 627 12.71 7.79 -2.69
N PRO A 628 11.46 7.46 -2.36
CA PRO A 628 10.24 7.63 -3.16
C PRO A 628 9.48 8.94 -2.90
N PHE A 629 10.09 9.99 -2.42
CA PHE A 629 9.62 11.35 -2.17
C PHE A 629 8.62 11.52 -1.04
N PHE A 630 7.80 10.53 -0.78
CA PHE A 630 6.87 10.48 0.35
C PHE A 630 7.16 9.25 1.19
N PHE A 631 7.06 9.38 2.49
CA PHE A 631 7.42 8.28 3.39
C PHE A 631 6.44 8.13 4.56
N THR A 632 6.42 6.93 5.12
CA THR A 632 5.71 6.61 6.36
C THR A 632 6.62 6.91 7.54
N GLU A 633 6.16 7.73 8.45
CA GLU A 633 6.87 8.08 9.68
C GLU A 633 6.46 7.11 10.81
N PHE A 634 7.44 6.65 11.57
CA PHE A 634 7.21 5.79 12.74
C PHE A 634 7.65 6.57 13.99
N THR A 635 6.79 7.44 14.47
CA THR A 635 7.06 8.28 15.64
C THR A 635 5.94 8.18 16.66
N ASN A 636 6.29 8.37 17.92
CA ASN A 636 5.33 8.56 18.98
C ASN A 636 4.96 10.05 19.06
N LEU A 637 3.66 10.33 19.01
CA LEU A 637 3.16 11.69 19.12
C LEU A 637 2.90 12.02 20.59
N ASN A 638 3.47 13.13 21.06
CA ASN A 638 3.11 13.74 22.34
C ASN A 638 2.61 15.15 22.06
N ILE A 639 1.30 15.36 22.20
CA ILE A 639 0.65 16.64 21.93
C ILE A 639 0.00 17.11 23.21
N ASN A 640 0.51 18.19 23.81
CA ASN A 640 0.01 18.77 25.06
C ASN A 640 -0.09 17.75 26.21
N GLY A 641 0.88 16.86 26.35
CA GLY A 641 0.87 15.82 27.38
C GLY A 641 0.06 14.57 27.03
N TYR A 642 -0.66 14.55 25.90
CA TYR A 642 -1.30 13.33 25.40
C TYR A 642 -0.30 12.50 24.59
N TYR A 643 -0.01 11.32 25.08
CA TYR A 643 0.81 10.35 24.37
C TYR A 643 -0.06 9.55 23.40
N PHE A 644 0.35 9.53 22.14
CA PHE A 644 -0.35 8.80 21.08
C PHE A 644 0.68 7.92 20.34
N SER A 645 0.54 6.61 20.50
CA SER A 645 1.45 5.67 19.83
C SER A 645 1.15 5.64 18.33
N ASP A 646 2.16 5.93 17.52
CA ASP A 646 2.08 5.94 16.06
C ASP A 646 2.79 4.72 15.48
N VAL A 647 2.02 3.83 14.89
CA VAL A 647 2.53 2.66 14.15
C VAL A 647 2.39 2.92 12.65
N GLY A 648 3.23 3.79 12.14
CA GLY A 648 3.29 4.19 10.75
C GLY A 648 2.25 5.26 10.39
N ASN A 649 2.67 6.53 10.45
CA ASN A 649 1.88 7.67 10.01
C ASN A 649 2.12 7.96 8.54
N THR A 650 1.04 8.03 7.77
CA THR A 650 1.05 8.38 6.35
C THR A 650 0.29 9.67 6.11
N ALA A 651 -0.27 9.84 4.92
CA ALA A 651 -1.17 10.96 4.64
C ALA A 651 -2.63 10.62 4.98
N GLY A 652 -3.40 11.63 5.32
CA GLY A 652 -4.85 11.54 5.44
C GLY A 652 -5.54 11.18 4.12
N ILE A 653 -6.71 10.55 4.23
CA ILE A 653 -7.45 10.02 3.07
C ILE A 653 -7.74 11.06 1.97
N ILE A 654 -7.84 12.35 2.33
CA ILE A 654 -8.06 13.43 1.34
C ILE A 654 -6.91 13.57 0.35
N TYR A 655 -5.69 13.18 0.73
CA TYR A 655 -4.51 13.17 -0.14
C TYR A 655 -4.36 11.82 -0.85
N LEU A 656 -4.54 10.72 -0.13
CA LEU A 656 -4.44 9.36 -0.68
C LEU A 656 -5.53 9.07 -1.71
N ALA A 657 -6.70 9.74 -1.59
CA ALA A 657 -7.87 9.53 -2.44
C ALA A 657 -8.57 10.87 -2.75
N LEU A 658 -7.97 11.70 -3.62
CA LEU A 658 -8.50 13.03 -3.98
C LEU A 658 -10.01 13.08 -4.29
N PRO A 659 -10.67 12.03 -4.87
CA PRO A 659 -12.11 12.05 -5.08
C PRO A 659 -12.95 12.21 -3.79
N VAL A 660 -12.37 12.00 -2.60
CA VAL A 660 -13.04 12.26 -1.32
C VAL A 660 -13.49 13.72 -1.22
N LEU A 661 -12.80 14.66 -1.86
CA LEU A 661 -13.21 16.07 -1.96
C LEU A 661 -14.57 16.26 -2.64
N CYS A 662 -15.12 15.25 -3.31
CA CYS A 662 -16.49 15.31 -3.88
C CYS A 662 -17.56 15.48 -2.79
N TYR A 663 -17.28 15.16 -1.53
CA TYR A 663 -18.20 15.44 -0.42
C TYR A 663 -18.50 16.94 -0.26
N LEU A 664 -17.57 17.82 -0.59
CA LEU A 664 -17.78 19.28 -0.61
C LEU A 664 -18.88 19.68 -1.60
N LEU A 665 -19.16 18.84 -2.59
CA LEU A 665 -20.18 19.04 -3.61
C LEU A 665 -21.50 18.31 -3.29
N ALA A 666 -21.63 17.65 -2.13
CA ALA A 666 -22.81 16.87 -1.75
C ALA A 666 -24.09 17.71 -1.78
N GLY A 667 -24.04 18.95 -1.27
CA GLY A 667 -25.18 19.86 -1.30
C GLY A 667 -25.68 20.16 -2.72
N LYS A 668 -24.76 20.30 -3.70
CA LYS A 668 -25.13 20.49 -5.10
C LYS A 668 -25.76 19.22 -5.72
N ALA A 669 -25.28 18.04 -5.33
CA ALA A 669 -25.87 16.77 -5.78
C ALA A 669 -27.28 16.58 -5.22
N LEU A 670 -27.47 16.82 -3.92
CA LEU A 670 -28.75 16.67 -3.23
C LEU A 670 -29.83 17.62 -3.75
N LYS A 671 -29.46 18.86 -4.10
CA LYS A 671 -30.42 19.84 -4.69
C LYS A 671 -31.00 19.37 -6.03
N ARG A 672 -30.33 18.45 -6.75
CA ARG A 672 -30.79 17.91 -8.03
C ARG A 672 -31.71 16.69 -7.91
N LEU A 673 -31.86 16.16 -6.70
CA LEU A 673 -32.74 15.04 -6.40
C LEU A 673 -34.12 15.55 -5.98
N ASN A 674 -35.17 14.78 -6.31
CA ASN A 674 -36.50 14.98 -5.73
C ASN A 674 -36.45 14.76 -4.21
N LYS A 675 -37.44 15.27 -3.46
CA LYS A 675 -37.48 15.22 -1.98
C LYS A 675 -37.30 13.80 -1.44
N ARG A 676 -37.96 12.81 -2.02
CA ARG A 676 -37.92 11.40 -1.57
C ARG A 676 -36.54 10.78 -1.79
N ASP A 677 -35.97 10.92 -2.97
CA ASP A 677 -34.65 10.38 -3.28
C ASP A 677 -33.55 11.14 -2.54
N ARG A 678 -33.71 12.43 -2.32
CA ARG A 678 -32.79 13.24 -1.49
C ARG A 678 -32.68 12.65 -0.10
N ILE A 679 -33.80 12.46 0.61
CA ILE A 679 -33.81 11.87 1.96
C ILE A 679 -33.19 10.46 1.92
N ARG A 680 -33.62 9.63 0.97
CA ARG A 680 -33.14 8.27 0.85
C ARG A 680 -31.62 8.19 0.66
N TRP A 681 -31.06 8.94 -0.29
CA TRP A 681 -29.63 8.90 -0.59
C TRP A 681 -28.81 9.63 0.48
N SER A 682 -29.35 10.68 1.11
CA SER A 682 -28.69 11.30 2.28
C SER A 682 -28.54 10.30 3.42
N ILE A 683 -29.57 9.50 3.71
CA ILE A 683 -29.49 8.47 4.76
C ILE A 683 -28.48 7.40 4.35
N ILE A 684 -28.55 6.86 3.14
CA ILE A 684 -27.69 5.75 2.71
C ILE A 684 -26.23 6.20 2.71
N ILE A 685 -25.88 7.29 2.00
CA ILE A 685 -24.49 7.74 1.89
C ILE A 685 -24.01 8.34 3.23
N GLY A 686 -24.84 9.14 3.89
CA GLY A 686 -24.50 9.74 5.17
C GLY A 686 -24.24 8.71 6.25
N LEU A 687 -25.07 7.65 6.31
CA LEU A 687 -24.89 6.58 7.29
C LEU A 687 -23.70 5.69 6.94
N THR A 688 -23.71 5.05 5.74
CA THR A 688 -22.73 4.01 5.40
C THR A 688 -21.35 4.53 5.01
N CYS A 689 -21.28 5.73 4.42
CA CYS A 689 -20.04 6.25 3.83
C CYS A 689 -19.44 7.44 4.60
N VAL A 690 -20.17 7.97 5.59
CA VAL A 690 -19.67 9.07 6.42
C VAL A 690 -19.74 8.70 7.90
N LEU A 691 -20.94 8.49 8.45
CA LEU A 691 -21.14 8.33 9.89
C LEU A 691 -20.44 7.04 10.41
N MET A 692 -20.67 5.88 9.77
CA MET A 692 -20.08 4.62 10.22
C MET A 692 -18.54 4.64 10.15
N PRO A 693 -17.90 5.09 9.06
CA PRO A 693 -16.45 5.32 9.03
C PRO A 693 -15.95 6.25 10.14
N LEU A 694 -16.63 7.36 10.41
CA LEU A 694 -16.23 8.28 11.48
C LEU A 694 -16.35 7.62 12.86
N VAL A 695 -17.41 6.83 13.10
CA VAL A 695 -17.57 6.08 14.36
C VAL A 695 -16.43 5.08 14.54
N ILE A 696 -16.00 4.37 13.46
CA ILE A 696 -14.85 3.49 13.53
C ILE A 696 -13.59 4.27 13.94
N ILE A 697 -13.29 5.39 13.27
CA ILE A 697 -12.13 6.23 13.59
C ILE A 697 -12.17 6.68 15.04
N CYS A 698 -13.34 7.16 15.53
CA CYS A 698 -13.50 7.60 16.91
C CYS A 698 -13.36 6.45 17.92
N SER A 699 -13.69 5.20 17.54
CA SER A 699 -13.59 4.05 18.43
C SER A 699 -12.17 3.52 18.64
N ILE A 700 -11.21 3.99 17.83
CA ILE A 700 -9.80 3.51 17.87
C ILE A 700 -8.93 4.41 18.80
N TRP A 701 -9.51 5.32 19.55
CA TRP A 701 -8.79 6.32 20.35
C TRP A 701 -7.76 5.70 21.31
N GLU A 702 -8.07 4.54 21.90
CA GLU A 702 -7.24 3.86 22.90
C GLU A 702 -6.07 3.10 22.29
N SER A 703 -6.27 2.49 21.10
CA SER A 703 -5.26 1.65 20.43
C SER A 703 -4.15 2.45 19.74
N GLY A 704 -4.22 3.79 19.79
CA GLY A 704 -3.31 4.67 19.06
C GLY A 704 -3.60 4.70 17.56
N TYR A 705 -2.82 5.50 16.84
CA TYR A 705 -2.89 5.57 15.39
C TYR A 705 -2.15 4.38 14.76
N ALA A 706 -2.81 3.65 13.87
CA ALA A 706 -2.16 2.63 13.07
C ALA A 706 -2.75 2.63 11.65
N ILE A 707 -1.90 2.85 10.64
CA ILE A 707 -2.35 3.03 9.24
C ILE A 707 -3.14 1.83 8.72
N ARG A 708 -2.85 0.60 9.19
CA ARG A 708 -3.57 -0.62 8.82
C ARG A 708 -5.09 -0.55 9.08
N TYR A 709 -5.52 0.26 10.04
CA TYR A 709 -6.96 0.43 10.34
C TYR A 709 -7.72 1.18 9.24
N THR A 710 -7.03 1.86 8.31
CA THR A 710 -7.66 2.47 7.14
C THR A 710 -8.42 1.48 6.27
N ALA A 711 -8.08 0.20 6.31
CA ALA A 711 -8.80 -0.86 5.63
C ALA A 711 -10.28 -0.98 6.07
N ASP A 712 -10.59 -0.62 7.31
CA ASP A 712 -11.93 -0.73 7.87
C ASP A 712 -12.90 0.35 7.35
N PHE A 713 -12.40 1.52 6.90
CA PHE A 713 -13.25 2.68 6.60
C PHE A 713 -12.92 3.44 5.30
N SER A 714 -11.72 3.31 4.72
CA SER A 714 -11.31 4.16 3.58
C SER A 714 -12.15 3.93 2.32
N TRP A 715 -12.37 2.68 1.92
CA TRP A 715 -13.13 2.39 0.70
C TRP A 715 -14.64 2.73 0.80
N PRO A 716 -15.33 2.59 1.95
CA PRO A 716 -16.69 3.10 2.10
C PRO A 716 -16.77 4.62 1.96
N ILE A 717 -15.82 5.36 2.52
CA ILE A 717 -15.74 6.82 2.31
C ILE A 717 -15.59 7.14 0.83
N LEU A 718 -14.70 6.44 0.14
CA LEU A 718 -14.39 6.71 -1.26
C LEU A 718 -15.55 6.35 -2.20
N ILE A 719 -16.26 5.23 -1.99
CA ILE A 719 -17.40 4.88 -2.84
C ILE A 719 -18.55 5.90 -2.71
N GLY A 720 -18.77 6.47 -1.52
CA GLY A 720 -19.71 7.55 -1.31
C GLY A 720 -19.32 8.83 -2.05
N ALA A 721 -18.04 9.21 -1.98
CA ALA A 721 -17.49 10.34 -2.72
C ALA A 721 -17.62 10.16 -4.24
N LEU A 722 -17.27 8.99 -4.75
CA LEU A 722 -17.43 8.63 -6.17
C LEU A 722 -18.90 8.64 -6.59
N ALA A 723 -19.83 8.20 -5.73
CA ALA A 723 -21.26 8.27 -6.01
C ALA A 723 -21.71 9.71 -6.26
N ILE A 724 -21.26 10.66 -5.42
CA ILE A 724 -21.56 12.09 -5.56
C ILE A 724 -20.94 12.65 -6.84
N GLY A 725 -19.64 12.43 -7.06
CA GLY A 725 -18.91 12.91 -8.23
C GLY A 725 -19.48 12.38 -9.54
N PHE A 726 -19.75 11.09 -9.63
CA PHE A 726 -20.33 10.45 -10.82
C PHE A 726 -21.78 10.87 -11.09
N TYR A 727 -22.55 11.08 -10.02
CA TYR A 727 -23.89 11.63 -10.16
C TYR A 727 -23.85 13.03 -10.76
N LEU A 728 -23.04 13.94 -10.23
CA LEU A 728 -22.87 15.30 -10.75
C LEU A 728 -22.35 15.33 -12.18
N TYR A 729 -21.37 14.48 -12.51
CA TYR A 729 -20.86 14.34 -13.87
C TYR A 729 -21.94 13.97 -14.89
N ARG A 730 -22.81 13.02 -14.54
CA ARG A 730 -23.88 12.54 -15.41
C ARG A 730 -24.98 13.58 -15.63
N HIS A 731 -25.34 14.33 -14.60
CA HIS A 731 -26.47 15.28 -14.62
C HIS A 731 -26.06 16.72 -14.99
N THR A 732 -24.78 17.00 -15.18
CA THR A 732 -24.36 18.30 -15.70
C THR A 732 -24.50 18.37 -17.22
N LYS A 733 -25.09 19.47 -17.72
CA LYS A 733 -25.14 19.78 -19.18
C LYS A 733 -23.90 20.55 -19.62
N ASN A 734 -23.19 21.19 -18.72
CA ASN A 734 -22.03 22.04 -19.01
C ASN A 734 -20.83 21.16 -19.40
N GLN A 735 -20.35 21.33 -20.63
CA GLN A 735 -19.22 20.57 -21.18
C GLN A 735 -17.89 20.91 -20.48
N THR A 736 -17.71 22.17 -20.05
CA THR A 736 -16.52 22.60 -19.30
C THR A 736 -16.41 21.83 -17.98
N TRP A 737 -17.50 21.74 -17.21
CA TRP A 737 -17.51 20.96 -15.99
C TRP A 737 -17.24 19.47 -16.20
N ARG A 738 -17.74 18.89 -17.32
CA ARG A 738 -17.40 17.51 -17.69
C ARG A 738 -15.92 17.37 -18.02
N LYS A 739 -15.32 18.35 -18.69
CA LYS A 739 -13.89 18.37 -18.99
C LYS A 739 -13.08 18.46 -17.69
N VAL A 740 -13.41 19.40 -16.80
CA VAL A 740 -12.77 19.56 -15.49
C VAL A 740 -12.83 18.25 -14.68
N ALA A 741 -14.00 17.63 -14.56
CA ALA A 741 -14.14 16.36 -13.82
C ALA A 741 -13.27 15.23 -14.40
N ARG A 742 -13.10 15.17 -15.72
CA ARG A 742 -12.18 14.19 -16.35
C ARG A 742 -10.72 14.49 -16.04
N ILE A 743 -10.35 15.78 -16.06
CA ILE A 743 -8.99 16.20 -15.68
C ILE A 743 -8.72 15.88 -14.22
N CYS A 744 -9.66 16.19 -13.32
CA CYS A 744 -9.52 15.86 -11.89
C CYS A 744 -9.36 14.35 -11.68
N MET A 745 -10.11 13.49 -12.39
CA MET A 745 -9.91 12.04 -12.32
C MET A 745 -8.56 11.64 -12.91
N GLY A 746 -8.12 12.28 -14.00
CA GLY A 746 -6.81 12.07 -14.61
C GLY A 746 -5.65 12.43 -13.67
N ILE A 747 -5.82 13.38 -12.77
CA ILE A 747 -4.85 13.74 -11.71
C ILE A 747 -4.97 12.80 -10.51
N ALA A 748 -6.21 12.46 -10.12
CA ALA A 748 -6.46 11.62 -8.95
C ALA A 748 -5.86 10.21 -9.08
N VAL A 749 -5.86 9.65 -10.29
CA VAL A 749 -5.30 8.30 -10.54
C VAL A 749 -3.80 8.25 -10.28
N PRO A 750 -2.93 9.04 -10.96
CA PRO A 750 -1.50 9.02 -10.68
C PRO A 750 -1.17 9.48 -9.25
N ALA A 751 -1.88 10.47 -8.70
CA ALA A 751 -1.67 10.90 -7.32
C ALA A 751 -1.94 9.76 -6.32
N ALA A 752 -3.06 9.04 -6.46
CA ALA A 752 -3.36 7.89 -5.61
C ALA A 752 -2.32 6.77 -5.77
N LEU A 753 -1.87 6.49 -6.99
CA LEU A 753 -0.86 5.45 -7.23
C LEU A 753 0.49 5.83 -6.61
N VAL A 754 0.97 7.06 -6.85
CA VAL A 754 2.27 7.51 -6.35
C VAL A 754 2.29 7.60 -4.83
N LEU A 755 1.29 8.26 -4.23
CA LEU A 755 1.25 8.44 -2.76
C LEU A 755 1.07 7.10 -2.04
N ASN A 756 0.10 6.27 -2.46
CA ASN A 756 -0.10 4.98 -1.80
C ASN A 756 1.09 4.04 -2.03
N PHE A 757 1.69 4.01 -3.22
CA PHE A 757 2.90 3.22 -3.46
C PHE A 757 4.05 3.65 -2.55
N ALA A 758 4.36 4.95 -2.50
CA ALA A 758 5.46 5.47 -1.69
C ALA A 758 5.27 5.15 -0.19
N HIS A 759 4.06 5.39 0.33
CA HIS A 759 3.76 5.08 1.73
C HIS A 759 3.78 3.59 2.05
N VAL A 760 3.19 2.73 1.19
CA VAL A 760 3.23 1.27 1.38
C VAL A 760 4.66 0.75 1.29
N TYR A 761 5.44 1.26 0.35
CA TYR A 761 6.84 0.88 0.17
C TYR A 761 7.67 1.20 1.43
N THR A 762 7.60 2.44 1.92
CA THR A 762 8.34 2.86 3.11
C THR A 762 7.77 2.28 4.41
N PHE A 763 6.49 1.91 4.45
CA PHE A 763 5.89 1.14 5.55
C PHE A 763 6.42 -0.29 5.59
N LYS A 764 6.50 -0.95 4.43
CA LYS A 764 7.02 -2.31 4.30
C LYS A 764 8.52 -2.37 4.64
N PHE A 765 9.24 -1.37 4.21
CA PHE A 765 10.68 -1.26 4.32
C PHE A 765 11.03 0.04 5.05
N PRO A 766 10.95 0.05 6.41
CA PRO A 766 11.20 1.27 7.20
C PRO A 766 12.61 1.84 6.97
N ASP A 767 13.57 0.96 6.75
CA ASP A 767 14.95 1.32 6.43
C ASP A 767 15.21 1.30 4.90
N TRP A 768 14.30 1.94 4.17
CA TRP A 768 14.26 1.95 2.71
C TRP A 768 15.53 2.53 2.03
N VAL A 769 16.38 3.23 2.76
CA VAL A 769 17.66 3.75 2.26
C VAL A 769 18.78 2.72 2.40
N ALA A 770 18.71 1.79 3.40
CA ALA A 770 19.77 0.83 3.73
C ALA A 770 19.40 -0.64 3.49
N LEU A 771 18.49 -0.94 2.56
CA LEU A 771 17.87 -2.25 2.38
C LEU A 771 18.76 -3.34 1.77
N GLU A 772 18.46 -4.61 2.09
CA GLU A 772 19.06 -5.81 1.45
C GLU A 772 18.88 -5.85 -0.08
N HIS A 773 17.80 -5.25 -0.57
CA HIS A 773 17.50 -5.16 -2.00
C HIS A 773 17.68 -3.74 -2.56
N TYR A 774 18.65 -3.00 -2.02
CA TYR A 774 18.89 -1.62 -2.45
C TYR A 774 19.25 -1.49 -3.94
N GLY A 775 19.76 -2.55 -4.59
CA GLY A 775 19.97 -2.55 -6.03
C GLY A 775 18.69 -2.28 -6.85
N VAL A 776 17.54 -2.83 -6.39
CA VAL A 776 16.22 -2.53 -6.97
C VAL A 776 15.81 -1.09 -6.65
N PHE A 777 16.00 -0.67 -5.41
CA PHE A 777 15.72 0.68 -4.97
C PHE A 777 16.57 1.71 -5.72
N ASN A 778 17.88 1.48 -5.80
CA ASN A 778 18.80 2.38 -6.51
C ASN A 778 18.45 2.52 -7.98
N SER A 779 18.11 1.43 -8.67
CA SER A 779 17.71 1.50 -10.08
C SER A 779 16.41 2.28 -10.28
N LEU A 780 15.47 2.29 -9.30
CA LEU A 780 14.29 3.18 -9.32
C LEU A 780 14.67 4.61 -8.96
N ALA A 781 15.49 4.79 -7.94
CA ALA A 781 15.96 6.09 -7.51
C ALA A 781 16.74 6.79 -8.62
N GLU A 782 17.59 6.05 -9.37
CA GLU A 782 18.34 6.55 -10.52
C GLU A 782 17.48 7.15 -11.63
N LEU A 783 16.20 6.68 -11.78
CA LEU A 783 15.29 7.30 -12.74
C LEU A 783 14.94 8.75 -12.40
N PHE A 784 15.05 9.13 -11.14
CA PHE A 784 14.66 10.45 -10.63
C PHE A 784 15.82 11.28 -10.10
N THR A 785 17.00 10.68 -9.96
CA THR A 785 18.15 11.39 -9.38
C THR A 785 18.80 12.32 -10.40
N ILE A 786 19.05 13.55 -10.00
CA ILE A 786 19.85 14.52 -10.74
C ILE A 786 21.32 14.19 -10.50
N PHE A 787 22.08 14.10 -11.58
CA PHE A 787 23.51 13.85 -11.56
C PHE A 787 24.30 15.12 -11.48
#